data_fe6ae58e088d3429462ccbe3683316a8
#
_entry.id   fe6ae58e088d3429462ccbe3683316a8
#
_cell.length_a   1.000
_cell.length_b   1.000
_cell.length_c   1.000
_cell.angle_alpha   90.00
_cell.angle_beta   90.00
_cell.angle_gamma   90.00
#
_symmetry.space_group_name_H-M   'P 1'
#
loop_
_entity.id
_entity.type
_entity.pdbx_description
1 polymer ?
#
loop_
_entity_poly.entity_id
_entity_poly.type
_entity_poly.pdbx_seq_one_letter_code
_entity_poly.pdbx_strand_id
1 'polypeptide(L)'
;MKRVKYNNLILALVGFVCAAFFAFYFCSSQKWVLLFRGHQEMFLFDWTYIKGILLHPGGLAELIAKFLVQFFTVGWVGPAVTLVTLGLNAWMVWRIMERTACTGGRFAEYGDGALGQAQSLRQVGVVRQAHQPVEPQRPVEPQRPEGESRRPAVWGIFPLCLLPSVFLAVSLLDYYSFYQGLVAYVAAVFCLMEYSRIKSDRVPLILGCAITVGLFFLAGSVALLFAVRALLFDIFVKRRNALISVVYPVLNIALGLLMIHSGQIATILDAFTPRMYYELDILKMPEIQFVSWVMLSVCIFIAAVSRRIIVKGGVAKVGVSVLCAVVVILSLVSFTDAYRSDAKTRLYRLECLATNEDWDGILKLYGNDVRSQAEANYRNLALARKGFLVEDLFKYRQNGPLSLICDVKSQNDIDLLRLSRVLFAMGNMAAAQSTAFNADQAFGDHVPSMLRMVLQIDLMRGSYATAGKYIRLMEKSLGHSEWATSQRRFLGDDEAVMNDELLGNGRRDLQCEDAFVLYTNPMDDLFRIVDANPSDRMAMEYALSYLLLAKDMDNVVEFVAKHYGDPALRELPAPVQECLLFYSDYYGTMDVDFAASHGMPAEEVARRQSYNLDWCLAHGVTSESLAGFQSFKERYGKALRSSDPKSSLSSFRNTFWYYLLFTQISEN
;
A
#
# COMPACT_ATOMS: atom_id res chain seq x y z
N MET A 1 -22.86 -37.26 -27.39
CA MET A 1 -22.53 -37.11 -25.94
C MET A 1 -21.04 -36.91 -25.62
N LYS A 2 -20.09 -37.72 -26.11
CA LYS A 2 -18.66 -37.57 -25.80
C LYS A 2 -18.09 -36.17 -26.18
N ARG A 3 -18.39 -35.65 -27.38
CA ARG A 3 -17.90 -34.34 -27.87
C ARG A 3 -18.43 -33.15 -27.06
N VAL A 4 -19.67 -33.22 -26.54
CA VAL A 4 -20.23 -32.14 -25.68
C VAL A 4 -19.58 -32.12 -24.29
N LYS A 5 -19.30 -33.30 -23.70
CA LYS A 5 -18.56 -33.40 -22.45
C LYS A 5 -17.13 -32.83 -22.57
N TYR A 6 -16.46 -33.11 -23.69
CA TYR A 6 -15.11 -32.63 -23.97
C TYR A 6 -15.04 -31.09 -24.08
N ASN A 7 -15.97 -30.46 -24.83
CA ASN A 7 -16.03 -29.01 -24.97
C ASN A 7 -16.32 -28.29 -23.62
N ASN A 8 -17.18 -28.87 -22.78
CA ASN A 8 -17.43 -28.31 -21.45
C ASN A 8 -16.20 -28.40 -20.52
N LEU A 9 -15.41 -29.47 -20.66
CA LEU A 9 -14.16 -29.64 -19.93
C LEU A 9 -13.13 -28.57 -20.34
N ILE A 10 -12.99 -28.31 -21.65
CA ILE A 10 -12.10 -27.28 -22.17
C ILE A 10 -12.52 -25.88 -21.67
N LEU A 11 -13.82 -25.57 -21.71
CA LEU A 11 -14.33 -24.28 -21.18
C LEU A 11 -14.02 -24.10 -19.69
N ALA A 12 -14.20 -25.16 -18.91
CA ALA A 12 -13.83 -25.14 -17.49
C ALA A 12 -12.31 -24.95 -17.30
N LEU A 13 -11.49 -25.60 -18.12
CA LEU A 13 -10.04 -25.47 -18.10
C LEU A 13 -9.59 -24.05 -18.45
N VAL A 14 -10.16 -23.43 -19.48
CA VAL A 14 -9.86 -22.01 -19.85
C VAL A 14 -10.22 -21.08 -18.70
N GLY A 15 -11.38 -21.26 -18.08
CA GLY A 15 -11.79 -20.47 -16.91
C GLY A 15 -10.83 -20.65 -15.72
N PHE A 16 -10.43 -21.90 -15.45
CA PHE A 16 -9.48 -22.22 -14.38
C PHE A 16 -8.11 -21.60 -14.62
N VAL A 17 -7.56 -21.72 -15.83
CA VAL A 17 -6.25 -21.13 -16.19
C VAL A 17 -6.30 -19.61 -16.07
N CYS A 18 -7.38 -18.97 -16.54
CA CYS A 18 -7.57 -17.53 -16.41
C CYS A 18 -7.61 -17.09 -14.92
N ALA A 19 -8.37 -17.81 -14.08
CA ALA A 19 -8.47 -17.51 -12.66
C ALA A 19 -7.15 -17.77 -11.91
N ALA A 20 -6.43 -18.83 -12.26
CA ALA A 20 -5.13 -19.16 -11.67
C ALA A 20 -4.07 -18.11 -12.03
N PHE A 21 -4.04 -17.65 -13.28
CA PHE A 21 -3.17 -16.56 -13.72
C PHE A 21 -3.51 -15.27 -12.98
N PHE A 22 -4.81 -14.93 -12.87
CA PHE A 22 -5.26 -13.77 -12.11
C PHE A 22 -4.76 -13.83 -10.67
N ALA A 23 -4.96 -14.97 -10.00
CA ALA A 23 -4.53 -15.15 -8.61
C ALA A 23 -3.01 -15.02 -8.43
N PHE A 24 -2.23 -15.66 -9.30
CA PHE A 24 -0.77 -15.59 -9.28
C PHE A 24 -0.26 -14.17 -9.50
N TYR A 25 -0.76 -13.49 -10.54
CA TYR A 25 -0.34 -12.15 -10.89
C TYR A 25 -0.76 -11.13 -9.82
N PHE A 26 -1.97 -11.27 -9.28
CA PHE A 26 -2.44 -10.47 -8.16
C PHE A 26 -1.55 -10.61 -6.92
N CYS A 27 -1.26 -11.85 -6.49
CA CYS A 27 -0.40 -12.08 -5.32
C CYS A 27 0.99 -11.48 -5.50
N SER A 28 1.57 -11.57 -6.70
CA SER A 28 2.91 -11.04 -6.97
C SER A 28 2.95 -9.51 -6.97
N SER A 29 1.90 -8.85 -7.46
CA SER A 29 1.84 -7.40 -7.60
C SER A 29 1.36 -6.68 -6.34
N GLN A 30 0.48 -7.31 -5.54
CA GLN A 30 -0.25 -6.64 -4.44
C GLN A 30 0.31 -6.93 -3.04
N LYS A 31 1.20 -7.94 -2.90
CA LYS A 31 1.67 -8.40 -1.58
C LYS A 31 2.12 -7.27 -0.66
N TRP A 32 2.96 -6.38 -1.17
CA TRP A 32 3.58 -5.34 -0.34
C TRP A 32 2.64 -4.19 0.01
N VAL A 33 1.73 -3.84 -0.89
CA VAL A 33 0.71 -2.82 -0.63
C VAL A 33 -0.27 -3.29 0.44
N LEU A 34 -0.74 -4.55 0.34
CA LEU A 34 -1.66 -5.12 1.32
C LEU A 34 -0.99 -5.31 2.68
N LEU A 35 0.27 -5.77 2.71
CA LEU A 35 1.05 -5.89 3.93
C LEU A 35 1.25 -4.51 4.59
N PHE A 36 1.64 -3.50 3.79
CA PHE A 36 1.78 -2.12 4.26
C PHE A 36 0.47 -1.62 4.88
N ARG A 37 -0.67 -1.83 4.20
CA ARG A 37 -1.99 -1.46 4.71
C ARG A 37 -2.26 -2.09 6.08
N GLY A 38 -1.97 -3.38 6.27
CA GLY A 38 -2.14 -4.07 7.55
C GLY A 38 -1.29 -3.48 8.68
N HIS A 39 -0.12 -2.91 8.35
CA HIS A 39 0.75 -2.27 9.33
C HIS A 39 0.32 -0.84 9.69
N GLN A 40 -0.52 -0.18 8.87
CA GLN A 40 -0.95 1.20 9.13
C GLN A 40 -2.33 1.27 9.79
N GLU A 41 -3.08 0.18 9.87
CA GLU A 41 -4.45 0.20 10.39
C GLU A 41 -4.59 -0.74 11.59
N MET A 42 -5.12 -0.24 12.72
CA MET A 42 -5.41 -1.04 13.91
C MET A 42 -6.91 -1.03 14.19
N PHE A 43 -7.52 -2.22 14.29
CA PHE A 43 -8.91 -2.37 14.69
C PHE A 43 -9.03 -2.47 16.21
N LEU A 44 -9.95 -1.70 16.80
CA LEU A 44 -10.17 -1.69 18.23
C LEU A 44 -11.50 -2.38 18.60
N PHE A 45 -11.45 -3.34 19.51
CA PHE A 45 -12.61 -3.95 20.12
C PHE A 45 -13.17 -3.06 21.24
N ASP A 46 -13.60 -1.85 20.85
CA ASP A 46 -14.17 -0.84 21.72
C ASP A 46 -15.50 -0.36 21.17
N TRP A 47 -16.52 -0.32 22.02
CA TRP A 47 -17.87 0.08 21.58
C TRP A 47 -17.90 1.53 21.09
N THR A 48 -17.14 2.43 21.69
CA THR A 48 -17.08 3.84 21.29
C THR A 48 -16.51 3.98 19.88
N TYR A 49 -15.42 3.23 19.59
CA TYR A 49 -14.80 3.17 18.27
C TYR A 49 -15.77 2.57 17.23
N ILE A 50 -16.36 1.42 17.53
CA ILE A 50 -17.32 0.74 16.62
C ILE A 50 -18.53 1.63 16.35
N LYS A 51 -19.11 2.23 17.40
CA LYS A 51 -20.25 3.14 17.29
C LYS A 51 -19.90 4.38 16.46
N GLY A 52 -18.71 4.97 16.65
CA GLY A 52 -18.24 6.10 15.88
C GLY A 52 -18.27 5.82 14.38
N ILE A 53 -17.71 4.68 13.96
CA ILE A 53 -17.71 4.25 12.56
C ILE A 53 -19.12 3.97 12.04
N LEU A 54 -19.97 3.27 12.80
CA LEU A 54 -21.31 2.88 12.34
C LEU A 54 -22.29 4.06 12.19
N LEU A 55 -22.01 5.20 12.79
CA LEU A 55 -22.88 6.39 12.69
C LEU A 55 -22.76 7.12 11.35
N HIS A 56 -21.72 6.86 10.56
CA HIS A 56 -21.53 7.49 9.25
C HIS A 56 -22.12 6.64 8.11
N PRO A 57 -22.61 7.26 7.03
CA PRO A 57 -22.98 6.54 5.82
C PRO A 57 -21.80 5.74 5.28
N GLY A 58 -22.02 4.43 5.06
CA GLY A 58 -20.95 3.51 4.65
C GLY A 58 -20.18 2.87 5.80
N GLY A 59 -20.50 3.20 7.06
CA GLY A 59 -19.73 2.78 8.22
C GLY A 59 -19.65 1.27 8.45
N LEU A 60 -20.67 0.49 8.07
CA LEU A 60 -20.56 -0.97 8.18
C LEU A 60 -19.51 -1.55 7.21
N ALA A 61 -19.47 -1.07 5.98
CA ALA A 61 -18.46 -1.50 5.02
C ALA A 61 -17.05 -1.10 5.47
N GLU A 62 -16.90 0.08 6.08
CA GLU A 62 -15.65 0.53 6.70
C GLU A 62 -15.24 -0.35 7.87
N LEU A 63 -16.17 -0.63 8.78
CA LEU A 63 -15.92 -1.50 9.95
C LEU A 63 -15.44 -2.89 9.52
N ILE A 64 -16.11 -3.49 8.52
CA ILE A 64 -15.73 -4.80 7.98
C ILE A 64 -14.35 -4.69 7.30
N ALA A 65 -14.09 -3.63 6.55
CA ALA A 65 -12.80 -3.42 5.90
C ALA A 65 -11.67 -3.33 6.92
N LYS A 66 -11.78 -2.47 7.92
CA LYS A 66 -10.79 -2.32 9.00
C LYS A 66 -10.61 -3.62 9.79
N PHE A 67 -11.69 -4.35 10.07
CA PHE A 67 -11.60 -5.67 10.70
C PHE A 67 -10.82 -6.68 9.85
N LEU A 68 -11.01 -6.72 8.54
CA LEU A 68 -10.28 -7.63 7.66
C LEU A 68 -8.81 -7.22 7.50
N VAL A 69 -8.53 -5.92 7.40
CA VAL A 69 -7.19 -5.38 7.16
C VAL A 69 -6.23 -5.68 8.32
N GLN A 70 -6.70 -5.77 9.57
CA GLN A 70 -5.83 -6.12 10.70
C GLN A 70 -5.11 -7.47 10.56
N PHE A 71 -5.64 -8.41 9.75
CA PHE A 71 -5.01 -9.69 9.48
C PHE A 71 -3.96 -9.62 8.37
N PHE A 72 -3.81 -8.50 7.67
CA PHE A 72 -2.88 -8.34 6.57
C PHE A 72 -1.41 -8.19 7.01
N THR A 73 -1.17 -8.04 8.30
CA THR A 73 0.17 -8.06 8.91
C THR A 73 0.94 -9.36 8.63
N VAL A 74 0.24 -10.45 8.30
CA VAL A 74 0.84 -11.72 7.85
C VAL A 74 0.90 -11.73 6.33
N GLY A 75 2.09 -11.78 5.75
CA GLY A 75 2.39 -11.47 4.34
C GLY A 75 1.62 -12.23 3.25
N TRP A 76 0.94 -13.34 3.55
CA TRP A 76 0.11 -14.08 2.59
C TRP A 76 -1.41 -13.95 2.88
N VAL A 77 -1.80 -13.52 4.08
CA VAL A 77 -3.22 -13.45 4.50
C VAL A 77 -3.94 -12.34 3.74
N GLY A 78 -3.34 -11.15 3.62
CA GLY A 78 -3.92 -10.04 2.86
C GLY A 78 -4.28 -10.43 1.42
N PRO A 79 -3.32 -10.94 0.63
CA PRO A 79 -3.61 -11.48 -0.71
C PRO A 79 -4.68 -12.57 -0.73
N ALA A 80 -4.67 -13.52 0.21
CA ALA A 80 -5.63 -14.61 0.27
C ALA A 80 -7.06 -14.13 0.53
N VAL A 81 -7.26 -13.30 1.56
CA VAL A 81 -8.58 -12.71 1.89
C VAL A 81 -9.11 -11.89 0.71
N THR A 82 -8.25 -11.07 0.10
CA THR A 82 -8.65 -10.24 -1.03
C THR A 82 -9.01 -11.09 -2.25
N LEU A 83 -8.25 -12.16 -2.56
CA LEU A 83 -8.57 -13.08 -3.64
C LEU A 83 -9.90 -13.81 -3.41
N VAL A 84 -10.18 -14.25 -2.19
CA VAL A 84 -11.48 -14.85 -1.85
C VAL A 84 -12.61 -13.85 -2.09
N THR A 85 -12.44 -12.60 -1.68
CA THR A 85 -13.42 -11.53 -1.88
C THR A 85 -13.64 -11.22 -3.37
N LEU A 86 -12.56 -11.11 -4.15
CA LEU A 86 -12.63 -10.90 -5.62
C LEU A 86 -13.23 -12.11 -6.35
N GLY A 87 -12.92 -13.33 -5.91
CA GLY A 87 -13.50 -14.56 -6.44
C GLY A 87 -14.99 -14.66 -6.15
N LEU A 88 -15.42 -14.30 -4.94
CA LEU A 88 -16.83 -14.20 -4.56
C LEU A 88 -17.55 -13.15 -5.43
N ASN A 89 -16.94 -11.99 -5.65
CA ASN A 89 -17.47 -10.99 -6.57
C ASN A 89 -17.65 -11.54 -7.99
N ALA A 90 -16.63 -12.17 -8.56
CA ALA A 90 -16.70 -12.76 -9.90
C ALA A 90 -17.80 -13.84 -10.00
N TRP A 91 -17.95 -14.68 -8.97
CA TRP A 91 -19.03 -15.66 -8.90
C TRP A 91 -20.41 -15.00 -8.90
N MET A 92 -20.61 -13.93 -8.12
CA MET A 92 -21.87 -13.18 -8.09
C MET A 92 -22.18 -12.52 -9.42
N VAL A 93 -21.17 -11.88 -10.05
CA VAL A 93 -21.30 -11.29 -11.39
C VAL A 93 -21.68 -12.37 -12.40
N TRP A 94 -21.04 -13.54 -12.37
CA TRP A 94 -21.40 -14.67 -13.22
C TRP A 94 -22.87 -15.08 -13.02
N ARG A 95 -23.34 -15.19 -11.78
CA ARG A 95 -24.74 -15.54 -11.49
C ARG A 95 -25.73 -14.50 -12.03
N ILE A 96 -25.39 -13.22 -12.00
CA ILE A 96 -26.20 -12.15 -12.60
C ILE A 96 -26.21 -12.29 -14.13
N MET A 97 -25.05 -12.50 -14.75
CA MET A 97 -24.92 -12.69 -16.20
C MET A 97 -25.71 -13.91 -16.69
N GLU A 98 -25.60 -15.05 -16.00
CA GLU A 98 -26.34 -16.28 -16.31
C GLU A 98 -27.86 -16.03 -16.29
N ARG A 99 -28.36 -15.36 -15.23
CA ARG A 99 -29.79 -15.03 -15.11
C ARG A 99 -30.25 -14.07 -16.20
N THR A 100 -29.46 -13.06 -16.50
CA THR A 100 -29.75 -12.07 -17.54
C THR A 100 -29.92 -12.75 -18.88
N ALA A 101 -29.07 -13.72 -19.19
CA ALA A 101 -29.16 -14.49 -20.45
C ALA A 101 -30.32 -15.49 -20.48
N CYS A 102 -30.71 -16.10 -19.34
CA CYS A 102 -31.77 -17.11 -19.26
C CYS A 102 -33.18 -16.51 -19.22
N THR A 103 -33.37 -15.31 -18.68
CA THR A 103 -34.72 -14.74 -18.44
C THR A 103 -35.49 -14.44 -19.74
N GLY A 104 -34.83 -14.26 -20.88
CA GLY A 104 -35.47 -13.99 -22.19
C GLY A 104 -36.06 -15.18 -22.93
N GLY A 105 -35.77 -16.40 -22.50
CA GLY A 105 -36.22 -17.63 -23.21
C GLY A 105 -37.69 -18.04 -22.97
N ARG A 106 -38.24 -17.68 -21.82
CA ARG A 106 -39.61 -18.09 -21.44
C ARG A 106 -40.72 -17.25 -22.09
N PHE A 107 -40.43 -16.08 -22.64
CA PHE A 107 -41.42 -15.22 -23.29
C PHE A 107 -41.64 -15.53 -24.79
N ALA A 108 -40.73 -16.28 -25.43
CA ALA A 108 -40.95 -16.77 -26.79
C ALA A 108 -41.98 -17.92 -26.81
N GLU A 109 -42.02 -18.76 -25.77
CA GLU A 109 -43.02 -19.85 -25.66
C GLU A 109 -44.42 -19.33 -25.38
N TYR A 110 -44.57 -18.18 -24.66
CA TYR A 110 -45.92 -17.58 -24.46
C TYR A 110 -46.44 -16.84 -25.68
N GLY A 111 -45.56 -16.28 -26.52
CA GLY A 111 -45.94 -15.58 -27.76
C GLY A 111 -46.41 -16.57 -28.82
N ASP A 112 -45.70 -17.68 -28.97
CA ASP A 112 -46.09 -18.75 -29.95
C ASP A 112 -47.33 -19.52 -29.49
N GLY A 113 -47.53 -19.74 -28.19
CA GLY A 113 -48.74 -20.32 -27.64
C GLY A 113 -49.99 -19.44 -27.83
N ALA A 114 -49.85 -18.10 -27.67
CA ALA A 114 -50.95 -17.17 -27.86
C ALA A 114 -51.32 -16.99 -29.35
N LEU A 115 -50.35 -17.05 -30.27
CA LEU A 115 -50.57 -17.03 -31.71
C LEU A 115 -51.21 -18.35 -32.19
N GLY A 116 -50.81 -19.49 -31.62
CA GLY A 116 -51.42 -20.79 -31.89
C GLY A 116 -52.87 -20.86 -31.40
N GLN A 117 -53.20 -20.34 -30.23
CA GLN A 117 -54.57 -20.25 -29.73
C GLN A 117 -55.46 -19.26 -30.55
N ALA A 118 -54.88 -18.10 -30.98
CA ALA A 118 -55.61 -17.16 -31.81
C ALA A 118 -55.90 -17.70 -33.22
N GLN A 119 -55.04 -18.56 -33.75
CA GLN A 119 -55.29 -19.26 -35.02
C GLN A 119 -56.29 -20.39 -34.87
N SER A 120 -56.30 -21.15 -33.78
CA SER A 120 -57.30 -22.20 -33.51
C SER A 120 -58.70 -21.66 -33.27
N LEU A 121 -58.82 -20.47 -32.61
CA LEU A 121 -60.10 -19.81 -32.42
C LEU A 121 -60.69 -19.20 -33.72
N ARG A 122 -59.85 -18.84 -34.72
CA ARG A 122 -60.33 -18.42 -36.05
C ARG A 122 -60.79 -19.59 -36.92
N GLN A 123 -60.35 -20.83 -36.68
CA GLN A 123 -60.78 -22.01 -37.41
C GLN A 123 -62.10 -22.63 -36.90
N VAL A 124 -62.56 -22.29 -35.68
CA VAL A 124 -63.80 -22.84 -35.11
C VAL A 124 -65.05 -22.05 -35.55
N GLY A 125 -64.91 -20.97 -36.29
CA GLY A 125 -66.03 -20.05 -36.67
C GLY A 125 -66.76 -20.34 -37.96
N VAL A 126 -66.35 -21.27 -38.80
CA VAL A 126 -67.06 -21.62 -40.06
C VAL A 126 -66.87 -23.10 -40.35
N VAL A 127 -67.83 -23.96 -40.05
CA VAL A 127 -68.26 -25.05 -40.93
C VAL A 127 -69.57 -25.67 -40.43
N ARG A 128 -70.61 -25.48 -41.20
CA ARG A 128 -71.73 -26.43 -41.31
C ARG A 128 -71.47 -27.33 -42.48
N GLN A 129 -71.58 -28.65 -42.22
CA GLN A 129 -71.86 -29.75 -43.09
C GLN A 129 -71.15 -29.93 -44.45
N ALA A 130 -70.42 -31.04 -44.62
CA ALA A 130 -70.62 -32.02 -45.67
C ALA A 130 -69.61 -33.17 -45.59
N HIS A 131 -70.10 -34.37 -46.00
CA HIS A 131 -69.55 -35.69 -46.13
C HIS A 131 -68.05 -35.95 -46.34
N GLN A 132 -67.63 -37.09 -45.73
CA GLN A 132 -66.27 -37.69 -45.79
C GLN A 132 -65.84 -38.06 -47.24
N PRO A 133 -64.54 -38.13 -47.52
CA PRO A 133 -63.86 -39.41 -47.57
C PRO A 133 -62.52 -39.47 -46.86
N VAL A 134 -62.08 -40.71 -46.57
CA VAL A 134 -60.85 -41.09 -45.84
C VAL A 134 -59.61 -40.65 -46.61
N GLU A 135 -58.75 -39.89 -46.01
CA GLU A 135 -57.42 -39.56 -46.52
C GLU A 135 -56.30 -40.29 -45.75
N PRO A 136 -55.18 -40.63 -46.42
CA PRO A 136 -54.13 -41.48 -45.88
C PRO A 136 -53.32 -40.76 -44.79
N GLN A 137 -52.96 -41.55 -43.79
CA GLN A 137 -52.10 -41.11 -42.64
C GLN A 137 -50.78 -40.49 -43.14
N ARG A 138 -50.56 -39.21 -42.84
CA ARG A 138 -49.26 -38.60 -43.01
C ARG A 138 -48.24 -39.24 -42.06
N PRO A 139 -46.96 -39.37 -42.46
CA PRO A 139 -45.92 -39.90 -41.62
C PRO A 139 -45.79 -39.07 -40.36
N VAL A 140 -45.76 -39.71 -39.19
CA VAL A 140 -45.46 -39.10 -37.90
C VAL A 140 -44.03 -38.49 -37.97
N GLU A 141 -43.94 -37.20 -37.99
CA GLU A 141 -42.63 -36.55 -37.80
C GLU A 141 -41.99 -37.11 -36.55
N PRO A 142 -40.71 -37.48 -36.57
CA PRO A 142 -40.03 -38.00 -35.40
C PRO A 142 -40.05 -36.89 -34.31
N GLN A 143 -40.68 -37.19 -33.16
CA GLN A 143 -40.62 -36.35 -31.96
C GLN A 143 -39.16 -36.05 -31.67
N ARG A 144 -38.76 -34.79 -31.77
CA ARG A 144 -37.45 -34.34 -31.34
C ARG A 144 -37.31 -34.71 -29.86
N PRO A 145 -36.18 -35.28 -29.46
CA PRO A 145 -35.97 -35.66 -28.07
C PRO A 145 -36.12 -34.40 -27.16
N GLU A 146 -37.15 -34.42 -26.34
CA GLU A 146 -37.30 -33.49 -25.22
C GLU A 146 -36.09 -33.66 -24.29
N GLY A 147 -35.16 -32.70 -24.31
CA GLY A 147 -34.05 -32.77 -23.37
C GLY A 147 -32.75 -32.08 -23.73
N GLU A 148 -32.60 -31.51 -24.92
CA GLU A 148 -31.49 -30.54 -25.08
C GLU A 148 -31.92 -29.20 -24.51
N SER A 149 -31.74 -29.02 -23.19
CA SER A 149 -31.83 -27.71 -22.59
C SER A 149 -30.86 -26.79 -23.36
N ARG A 150 -31.39 -25.80 -24.08
CA ARG A 150 -30.62 -24.74 -24.71
C ARG A 150 -29.86 -24.01 -23.58
N ARG A 151 -28.73 -24.59 -23.14
CA ARG A 151 -27.82 -23.86 -22.28
C ARG A 151 -27.28 -22.69 -23.11
N PRO A 152 -27.55 -21.46 -22.70
CA PRO A 152 -27.26 -20.29 -23.51
C PRO A 152 -25.73 -20.16 -23.78
N ALA A 153 -25.39 -19.38 -24.82
CA ALA A 153 -24.03 -19.07 -25.24
C ALA A 153 -23.17 -18.45 -24.13
N VAL A 154 -23.77 -18.15 -22.97
CA VAL A 154 -23.16 -17.54 -21.78
C VAL A 154 -21.91 -18.24 -21.28
N TRP A 155 -21.83 -19.57 -21.41
CA TRP A 155 -20.64 -20.32 -21.02
C TRP A 155 -19.37 -19.93 -21.80
N GLY A 156 -19.52 -19.43 -23.05
CA GLY A 156 -18.40 -18.91 -23.83
C GLY A 156 -17.87 -17.58 -23.33
N ILE A 157 -18.69 -16.76 -22.63
CA ILE A 157 -18.30 -15.46 -22.09
C ILE A 157 -17.98 -15.52 -20.58
N PHE A 158 -17.90 -16.72 -20.00
CA PHE A 158 -17.63 -16.92 -18.57
C PHE A 158 -16.42 -16.11 -18.05
N PRO A 159 -15.24 -16.07 -18.72
CA PRO A 159 -14.10 -15.33 -18.17
C PRO A 159 -14.36 -13.84 -17.93
N LEU A 160 -15.31 -13.22 -18.67
CA LEU A 160 -15.63 -11.80 -18.49
C LEU A 160 -16.20 -11.45 -17.11
N CYS A 161 -16.71 -12.43 -16.34
CA CYS A 161 -17.16 -12.18 -14.97
C CYS A 161 -16.01 -11.71 -14.04
N LEU A 162 -14.76 -11.95 -14.42
CA LEU A 162 -13.57 -11.47 -13.71
C LEU A 162 -13.27 -9.99 -13.97
N LEU A 163 -13.77 -9.37 -15.05
CA LEU A 163 -13.44 -7.99 -15.41
C LEU A 163 -13.69 -6.98 -14.28
N PRO A 164 -14.85 -6.94 -13.60
CA PRO A 164 -15.03 -6.03 -12.46
C PRO A 164 -14.01 -6.29 -11.36
N SER A 165 -13.66 -7.56 -11.09
CA SER A 165 -12.65 -7.94 -10.10
C SER A 165 -11.24 -7.52 -10.51
N VAL A 166 -10.91 -7.49 -11.83
CA VAL A 166 -9.64 -6.93 -12.33
C VAL A 166 -9.51 -5.46 -11.93
N PHE A 167 -10.52 -4.63 -12.21
CA PHE A 167 -10.45 -3.20 -11.92
C PHE A 167 -10.50 -2.91 -10.42
N LEU A 168 -11.22 -3.70 -9.63
CA LEU A 168 -11.13 -3.64 -8.17
C LEU A 168 -9.75 -4.02 -7.65
N ALA A 169 -9.11 -5.04 -8.22
CA ALA A 169 -7.74 -5.41 -7.88
C ALA A 169 -6.75 -4.28 -8.22
N VAL A 170 -6.87 -3.70 -9.42
CA VAL A 170 -6.01 -2.59 -9.84
C VAL A 170 -6.20 -1.36 -8.95
N SER A 171 -7.44 -1.06 -8.51
CA SER A 171 -7.68 0.06 -7.59
C SER A 171 -6.96 -0.09 -6.24
N LEU A 172 -6.69 -1.31 -5.79
CA LEU A 172 -5.99 -1.58 -4.53
C LEU A 172 -4.46 -1.49 -4.62
N LEU A 173 -3.88 -1.17 -5.80
CA LEU A 173 -2.43 -0.99 -5.98
C LEU A 173 -1.87 0.22 -5.23
N ASP A 174 -2.70 1.14 -4.83
CA ASP A 174 -2.33 2.29 -4.01
C ASP A 174 -2.98 2.20 -2.62
N TYR A 175 -2.24 2.57 -1.58
CA TYR A 175 -2.75 2.60 -0.20
C TYR A 175 -3.96 3.52 -0.05
N TYR A 176 -3.96 4.66 -0.74
CA TYR A 176 -5.01 5.69 -0.65
C TYR A 176 -6.31 5.33 -1.36
N SER A 177 -6.41 4.14 -1.94
CA SER A 177 -7.66 3.52 -2.36
C SER A 177 -8.14 2.58 -1.24
N PHE A 178 -9.12 3.00 -0.46
CA PHE A 178 -9.53 2.33 0.77
C PHE A 178 -10.15 0.95 0.51
N TYR A 179 -9.80 -0.03 1.35
CA TYR A 179 -10.33 -1.40 1.26
C TYR A 179 -11.86 -1.45 1.45
N GLN A 180 -12.43 -0.44 2.11
CA GLN A 180 -13.87 -0.21 2.23
C GLN A 180 -14.58 -0.22 0.87
N GLY A 181 -13.99 0.36 -0.17
CA GLY A 181 -14.56 0.39 -1.53
C GLY A 181 -14.77 -1.01 -2.12
N LEU A 182 -13.86 -1.94 -1.88
CA LEU A 182 -14.02 -3.34 -2.27
C LEU A 182 -15.18 -4.00 -1.53
N VAL A 183 -15.25 -3.85 -0.21
CA VAL A 183 -16.31 -4.43 0.63
C VAL A 183 -17.67 -3.87 0.24
N ALA A 184 -17.77 -2.57 0.06
CA ALA A 184 -18.99 -1.87 -0.35
C ALA A 184 -19.47 -2.35 -1.75
N TYR A 185 -18.55 -2.45 -2.70
CA TYR A 185 -18.87 -2.95 -4.04
C TYR A 185 -19.41 -4.39 -4.01
N VAL A 186 -18.74 -5.27 -3.29
CA VAL A 186 -19.17 -6.67 -3.14
C VAL A 186 -20.56 -6.77 -2.50
N ALA A 187 -20.85 -5.92 -1.50
CA ALA A 187 -22.17 -5.85 -0.88
C ALA A 187 -23.25 -5.42 -1.90
N ALA A 188 -22.98 -4.40 -2.73
CA ALA A 188 -23.90 -3.95 -3.76
C ALA A 188 -24.16 -5.02 -4.83
N VAL A 189 -23.13 -5.73 -5.28
CA VAL A 189 -23.25 -6.84 -6.25
C VAL A 189 -24.02 -8.00 -5.64
N PHE A 190 -23.81 -8.31 -4.36
CA PHE A 190 -24.60 -9.31 -3.64
C PHE A 190 -26.10 -8.94 -3.61
N CYS A 191 -26.43 -7.72 -3.22
CA CYS A 191 -27.79 -7.22 -3.22
C CYS A 191 -28.41 -7.27 -4.62
N LEU A 192 -27.67 -6.90 -5.66
CA LEU A 192 -28.13 -6.99 -7.05
C LEU A 192 -28.37 -8.45 -7.49
N MET A 193 -27.49 -9.37 -7.07
CA MET A 193 -27.66 -10.79 -7.33
C MET A 193 -28.94 -11.32 -6.68
N GLU A 194 -29.23 -11.00 -5.43
CA GLU A 194 -30.46 -11.43 -4.76
C GLU A 194 -31.69 -10.74 -5.36
N TYR A 195 -31.62 -9.43 -5.63
CA TYR A 195 -32.67 -8.70 -6.33
C TYR A 195 -33.04 -9.35 -7.69
N SER A 196 -32.04 -9.83 -8.43
CA SER A 196 -32.25 -10.49 -9.71
C SER A 196 -33.08 -11.81 -9.61
N ARG A 197 -33.16 -12.44 -8.42
CA ARG A 197 -33.94 -13.67 -8.17
C ARG A 197 -35.43 -13.44 -8.10
N ILE A 198 -35.88 -12.22 -7.80
CA ILE A 198 -37.29 -11.93 -7.51
C ILE A 198 -38.13 -12.09 -8.77
N LYS A 199 -39.14 -12.95 -8.71
CA LYS A 199 -40.06 -13.22 -9.82
C LYS A 199 -41.35 -12.40 -9.75
N SER A 200 -41.78 -11.97 -8.56
CA SER A 200 -42.99 -11.17 -8.32
C SER A 200 -42.88 -9.76 -8.91
N ASP A 201 -43.98 -9.12 -9.29
CA ASP A 201 -44.00 -7.76 -9.79
C ASP A 201 -44.25 -6.69 -8.69
N ARG A 202 -44.81 -7.11 -7.53
CA ARG A 202 -45.11 -6.18 -6.40
C ARG A 202 -43.97 -6.08 -5.37
N VAL A 203 -43.30 -7.21 -5.09
CA VAL A 203 -42.21 -7.29 -4.10
C VAL A 203 -40.99 -6.44 -4.46
N PRO A 204 -40.59 -6.28 -5.74
CA PRO A 204 -39.40 -5.55 -6.09
C PRO A 204 -39.38 -4.10 -5.64
N LEU A 205 -40.52 -3.39 -5.68
CA LEU A 205 -40.58 -1.98 -5.26
C LEU A 205 -40.16 -1.82 -3.80
N ILE A 206 -40.82 -2.56 -2.92
CA ILE A 206 -40.53 -2.46 -1.46
C ILE A 206 -39.10 -2.89 -1.15
N LEU A 207 -38.70 -4.03 -1.72
CA LEU A 207 -37.36 -4.56 -1.47
C LEU A 207 -36.26 -3.73 -2.11
N GLY A 208 -36.48 -3.20 -3.33
CA GLY A 208 -35.53 -2.31 -4.00
C GLY A 208 -35.31 -1.00 -3.23
N CYS A 209 -36.38 -0.40 -2.70
CA CYS A 209 -36.27 0.76 -1.82
C CYS A 209 -35.56 0.41 -0.51
N ALA A 210 -35.93 -0.69 0.13
CA ALA A 210 -35.28 -1.12 1.38
C ALA A 210 -33.78 -1.41 1.21
N ILE A 211 -33.40 -2.09 0.10
CA ILE A 211 -31.99 -2.34 -0.20
C ILE A 211 -31.27 -1.02 -0.50
N THR A 212 -31.88 -0.08 -1.26
CA THR A 212 -31.25 1.22 -1.57
C THR A 212 -30.97 1.99 -0.28
N VAL A 213 -31.95 2.10 0.64
CA VAL A 213 -31.75 2.76 1.92
C VAL A 213 -30.70 2.01 2.77
N GLY A 214 -30.84 0.69 2.88
CA GLY A 214 -29.90 -0.13 3.64
C GLY A 214 -28.46 -0.01 3.13
N LEU A 215 -28.25 -0.13 1.82
CA LEU A 215 -26.91 0.03 1.24
C LEU A 215 -26.36 1.45 1.41
N PHE A 216 -27.19 2.48 1.35
CA PHE A 216 -26.74 3.85 1.54
C PHE A 216 -26.13 4.06 2.93
N PHE A 217 -26.79 3.57 3.97
CA PHE A 217 -26.28 3.69 5.33
C PHE A 217 -25.17 2.68 5.65
N LEU A 218 -25.25 1.47 5.13
CA LEU A 218 -24.30 0.40 5.47
C LEU A 218 -23.03 0.42 4.62
N ALA A 219 -23.15 0.83 3.34
CA ALA A 219 -22.06 0.76 2.36
C ALA A 219 -21.75 2.09 1.67
N GLY A 220 -22.60 3.13 1.78
CA GLY A 220 -22.34 4.46 1.26
C GLY A 220 -22.76 4.66 -0.20
N SER A 221 -21.96 5.44 -0.96
CA SER A 221 -22.28 5.89 -2.33
C SER A 221 -22.54 4.77 -3.33
N VAL A 222 -22.05 3.55 -3.06
CA VAL A 222 -22.29 2.35 -3.89
C VAL A 222 -23.78 1.98 -3.97
N ALA A 223 -24.63 2.50 -3.09
CA ALA A 223 -26.08 2.36 -3.17
C ALA A 223 -26.64 2.91 -4.51
N LEU A 224 -26.02 3.97 -5.07
CA LEU A 224 -26.38 4.47 -6.40
C LEU A 224 -26.06 3.44 -7.50
N LEU A 225 -24.95 2.75 -7.40
CA LEU A 225 -24.61 1.65 -8.33
C LEU A 225 -25.72 0.59 -8.33
N PHE A 226 -26.17 0.15 -7.15
CA PHE A 226 -27.27 -0.80 -7.03
C PHE A 226 -28.56 -0.23 -7.61
N ALA A 227 -28.98 1.00 -7.23
CA ALA A 227 -30.23 1.63 -7.62
C ALA A 227 -30.36 1.76 -9.16
N VAL A 228 -29.28 2.26 -9.80
CA VAL A 228 -29.22 2.39 -11.26
C VAL A 228 -29.22 1.02 -11.94
N ARG A 229 -28.49 0.02 -11.39
CA ARG A 229 -28.45 -1.33 -11.99
C ARG A 229 -29.77 -2.07 -11.82
N ALA A 230 -30.44 -1.94 -10.70
CA ALA A 230 -31.77 -2.51 -10.47
C ALA A 230 -32.78 -1.92 -11.44
N LEU A 231 -32.76 -0.58 -11.65
CA LEU A 231 -33.58 0.10 -12.66
C LEU A 231 -33.33 -0.46 -14.07
N LEU A 232 -32.04 -0.49 -14.50
CA LEU A 232 -31.69 -1.02 -15.83
C LEU A 232 -32.06 -2.51 -15.99
N PHE A 233 -31.88 -3.31 -14.95
CA PHE A 233 -32.26 -4.71 -14.95
C PHE A 233 -33.80 -4.88 -15.09
N ASP A 234 -34.58 -4.07 -14.41
CA ASP A 234 -36.06 -4.09 -14.53
C ASP A 234 -36.51 -3.70 -15.91
N ILE A 235 -35.94 -2.64 -16.50
CA ILE A 235 -36.33 -2.15 -17.84
C ILE A 235 -35.92 -3.16 -18.93
N PHE A 236 -34.65 -3.54 -18.98
CA PHE A 236 -34.10 -4.25 -20.13
C PHE A 236 -34.17 -5.79 -20.00
N VAL A 237 -34.20 -6.33 -18.79
CA VAL A 237 -34.19 -7.77 -18.55
C VAL A 237 -35.57 -8.29 -18.16
N LYS A 238 -36.20 -7.65 -17.14
CA LYS A 238 -37.51 -8.08 -16.63
C LYS A 238 -38.68 -7.44 -17.39
N ARG A 239 -38.46 -6.35 -18.15
CA ARG A 239 -39.47 -5.54 -18.84
C ARG A 239 -40.59 -5.07 -17.90
N ARG A 240 -40.26 -4.72 -16.69
CA ARG A 240 -41.16 -4.11 -15.71
C ARG A 240 -41.44 -2.65 -16.04
N ASN A 241 -42.48 -2.09 -15.41
CA ASN A 241 -42.78 -0.67 -15.58
C ASN A 241 -41.64 0.20 -15.05
N ALA A 242 -40.98 0.93 -15.97
CA ALA A 242 -39.85 1.81 -15.69
C ALA A 242 -40.18 2.88 -14.63
N LEU A 243 -41.42 3.41 -14.63
CA LEU A 243 -41.84 4.44 -13.67
C LEU A 243 -41.75 3.98 -12.23
N ILE A 244 -41.95 2.68 -11.97
CA ILE A 244 -41.87 2.13 -10.62
C ILE A 244 -40.40 2.03 -10.19
N SER A 245 -39.51 1.59 -11.05
CA SER A 245 -38.09 1.36 -10.72
C SER A 245 -37.25 2.63 -10.67
N VAL A 246 -37.72 3.74 -11.26
CA VAL A 246 -37.09 5.09 -11.14
C VAL A 246 -37.07 5.58 -9.67
N VAL A 247 -37.97 5.05 -8.83
CA VAL A 247 -37.99 5.42 -7.40
C VAL A 247 -36.68 5.11 -6.71
N TYR A 248 -35.92 4.05 -7.10
CA TYR A 248 -34.67 3.67 -6.43
C TYR A 248 -33.57 4.75 -6.55
N PRO A 249 -33.16 5.20 -7.76
CA PRO A 249 -32.18 6.28 -7.88
C PRO A 249 -32.70 7.62 -7.33
N VAL A 250 -34.00 7.93 -7.45
CA VAL A 250 -34.58 9.14 -6.86
C VAL A 250 -34.48 9.12 -5.35
N LEU A 251 -34.80 7.99 -4.71
CA LEU A 251 -34.65 7.81 -3.26
C LEU A 251 -33.18 7.93 -2.82
N ASN A 252 -32.27 7.35 -3.58
CA ASN A 252 -30.84 7.47 -3.28
C ASN A 252 -30.36 8.92 -3.38
N ILE A 253 -30.80 9.67 -4.39
CA ILE A 253 -30.47 11.09 -4.57
C ILE A 253 -31.02 11.91 -3.39
N ALA A 254 -32.27 11.67 -3.01
CA ALA A 254 -32.90 12.35 -1.87
C ALA A 254 -32.15 12.11 -0.56
N LEU A 255 -31.74 10.85 -0.30
CA LEU A 255 -30.93 10.50 0.89
C LEU A 255 -29.56 11.18 0.85
N GLY A 256 -28.86 11.17 -0.29
CA GLY A 256 -27.56 11.82 -0.44
C GLY A 256 -27.65 13.32 -0.16
N LEU A 257 -28.64 14.01 -0.75
CA LEU A 257 -28.87 15.44 -0.51
C LEU A 257 -29.22 15.74 0.96
N LEU A 258 -29.99 14.87 1.60
CA LEU A 258 -30.32 15.00 3.04
C LEU A 258 -29.05 14.88 3.90
N MET A 259 -28.17 13.92 3.61
CA MET A 259 -26.92 13.73 4.36
C MET A 259 -25.92 14.87 4.13
N ILE A 260 -25.87 15.43 2.93
CA ILE A 260 -25.07 16.64 2.65
C ILE A 260 -25.64 17.82 3.45
N HIS A 261 -26.95 18.02 3.42
CA HIS A 261 -27.60 19.10 4.17
C HIS A 261 -27.39 18.99 5.69
N SER A 262 -27.36 17.76 6.22
CA SER A 262 -27.08 17.50 7.64
C SER A 262 -25.60 17.59 8.01
N GLY A 263 -24.70 17.81 7.06
CA GLY A 263 -23.25 17.90 7.26
C GLY A 263 -22.55 16.54 7.51
N GLN A 264 -23.25 15.42 7.31
CA GLN A 264 -22.66 14.08 7.49
C GLN A 264 -21.86 13.63 6.25
N ILE A 265 -22.11 14.19 5.09
CA ILE A 265 -21.32 13.98 3.87
C ILE A 265 -20.85 15.35 3.38
N ALA A 266 -19.55 15.46 3.07
CA ALA A 266 -18.93 16.74 2.76
C ALA A 266 -19.34 17.28 1.38
N THR A 267 -19.37 16.43 0.34
CA THR A 267 -19.61 16.88 -1.03
C THR A 267 -20.61 16.01 -1.80
N ILE A 268 -21.15 16.57 -2.87
CA ILE A 268 -22.04 15.84 -3.82
C ILE A 268 -21.31 14.65 -4.44
N LEU A 269 -20.01 14.79 -4.71
CA LEU A 269 -19.22 13.71 -5.29
C LEU A 269 -19.07 12.55 -4.33
N ASP A 270 -18.88 12.81 -3.03
CA ASP A 270 -18.78 11.77 -2.01
C ASP A 270 -20.10 10.99 -1.85
N ALA A 271 -21.23 11.67 -2.00
CA ALA A 271 -22.54 11.05 -1.87
C ALA A 271 -22.89 10.10 -3.04
N PHE A 272 -22.41 10.39 -4.27
CA PHE A 272 -22.92 9.75 -5.48
C PHE A 272 -21.87 9.07 -6.35
N THR A 273 -20.60 9.18 -5.98
CA THR A 273 -19.49 8.59 -6.76
C THR A 273 -18.59 7.74 -5.87
N PRO A 274 -17.68 6.94 -6.44
CA PRO A 274 -16.71 6.17 -5.64
C PRO A 274 -15.75 7.04 -4.81
N ARG A 275 -15.82 8.37 -4.87
CA ARG A 275 -14.89 9.30 -4.22
C ARG A 275 -14.75 9.06 -2.71
N MET A 276 -15.81 8.67 -2.02
CA MET A 276 -15.74 8.36 -0.60
C MET A 276 -14.85 7.15 -0.25
N TYR A 277 -14.39 6.39 -1.24
CA TYR A 277 -13.55 5.19 -1.04
C TYR A 277 -12.09 5.42 -1.41
N TYR A 278 -11.63 6.65 -1.61
CA TYR A 278 -10.23 6.97 -1.88
C TYR A 278 -9.90 8.42 -1.50
N GLU A 279 -8.61 8.67 -1.23
CA GLU A 279 -8.11 10.02 -0.99
C GLU A 279 -7.79 10.72 -2.32
N LEU A 280 -8.59 11.72 -2.67
CA LEU A 280 -8.53 12.36 -3.98
C LEU A 280 -7.23 13.12 -4.22
N ASP A 281 -6.74 13.82 -3.20
CA ASP A 281 -5.62 14.74 -3.36
C ASP A 281 -4.29 14.00 -3.57
N ILE A 282 -4.24 12.74 -3.16
CA ILE A 282 -3.04 11.90 -3.20
C ILE A 282 -3.11 10.83 -4.30
N LEU A 283 -4.31 10.31 -4.60
CA LEU A 283 -4.49 9.26 -5.61
C LEU A 283 -4.36 9.84 -7.02
N LYS A 284 -3.33 9.43 -7.76
CA LYS A 284 -3.00 9.97 -9.09
C LYS A 284 -4.03 9.63 -10.19
N MET A 285 -4.76 8.54 -10.04
CA MET A 285 -5.65 8.01 -11.08
C MET A 285 -6.96 7.51 -10.47
N PRO A 286 -7.84 8.41 -10.00
CA PRO A 286 -9.11 8.05 -9.38
C PRO A 286 -10.11 7.41 -10.35
N GLU A 287 -9.90 7.54 -11.66
CA GLU A 287 -10.79 7.03 -12.71
C GLU A 287 -10.97 5.52 -12.66
N ILE A 288 -9.97 4.77 -12.17
CA ILE A 288 -10.05 3.31 -12.06
C ILE A 288 -11.21 2.85 -11.17
N GLN A 289 -11.56 3.64 -10.16
CA GLN A 289 -12.70 3.37 -9.29
C GLN A 289 -14.03 3.43 -10.05
N PHE A 290 -14.19 4.42 -10.94
CA PHE A 290 -15.36 4.51 -11.83
C PHE A 290 -15.41 3.38 -12.84
N VAL A 291 -14.25 3.01 -13.39
CA VAL A 291 -14.18 1.91 -14.37
C VAL A 291 -14.69 0.60 -13.77
N SER A 292 -14.39 0.30 -12.49
CA SER A 292 -14.92 -0.89 -11.82
C SER A 292 -16.45 -0.91 -11.79
N TRP A 293 -17.09 0.24 -11.55
CA TRP A 293 -18.55 0.37 -11.57
C TRP A 293 -19.13 0.22 -12.97
N VAL A 294 -18.48 0.76 -13.99
CA VAL A 294 -18.91 0.64 -15.39
C VAL A 294 -18.79 -0.79 -15.88
N MET A 295 -17.73 -1.51 -15.53
CA MET A 295 -17.47 -2.88 -16.02
C MET A 295 -18.54 -3.87 -15.59
N LEU A 296 -19.19 -3.70 -14.45
CA LEU A 296 -20.35 -4.50 -14.07
C LEU A 296 -21.47 -4.37 -15.11
N SER A 297 -21.73 -3.16 -15.60
CA SER A 297 -22.74 -2.91 -16.62
C SER A 297 -22.40 -3.53 -17.96
N VAL A 298 -21.14 -3.38 -18.35
CA VAL A 298 -20.61 -3.98 -19.60
C VAL A 298 -20.81 -5.49 -19.57
N CYS A 299 -20.48 -6.15 -18.46
CA CYS A 299 -20.69 -7.59 -18.30
C CYS A 299 -22.17 -7.99 -18.42
N ILE A 300 -23.07 -7.25 -17.74
CA ILE A 300 -24.52 -7.50 -17.81
C ILE A 300 -25.04 -7.25 -19.23
N PHE A 301 -24.60 -6.18 -19.89
CA PHE A 301 -24.98 -5.85 -21.26
C PHE A 301 -24.54 -6.91 -22.24
N ILE A 302 -23.27 -7.37 -22.17
CA ILE A 302 -22.75 -8.46 -23.01
C ILE A 302 -23.57 -9.74 -22.78
N ALA A 303 -23.90 -10.06 -21.54
CA ALA A 303 -24.76 -11.20 -21.23
C ALA A 303 -26.17 -11.05 -21.83
N ALA A 304 -26.76 -9.85 -21.81
CA ALA A 304 -28.06 -9.58 -22.42
C ALA A 304 -28.00 -9.68 -23.95
N VAL A 305 -26.93 -9.24 -24.59
CA VAL A 305 -26.75 -9.34 -26.06
C VAL A 305 -26.42 -10.76 -26.46
N SER A 306 -25.66 -11.52 -25.70
CA SER A 306 -25.27 -12.91 -26.01
C SER A 306 -26.46 -13.86 -26.16
N ARG A 307 -27.61 -13.54 -25.55
CA ARG A 307 -28.85 -14.31 -25.75
C ARG A 307 -29.38 -14.24 -27.16
N ARG A 308 -29.09 -13.17 -27.92
CA ARG A 308 -29.50 -12.97 -29.32
C ARG A 308 -28.54 -13.66 -30.31
N ILE A 309 -27.31 -13.92 -29.86
CA ILE A 309 -26.25 -14.49 -30.70
C ILE A 309 -26.22 -15.99 -30.45
N ILE A 310 -26.68 -16.76 -31.45
CA ILE A 310 -26.61 -18.23 -31.45
C ILE A 310 -25.23 -18.64 -31.94
N VAL A 311 -24.29 -18.87 -31.01
CA VAL A 311 -23.00 -19.48 -31.35
C VAL A 311 -23.21 -20.96 -31.61
N LYS A 312 -23.29 -21.33 -32.90
CA LYS A 312 -23.43 -22.74 -33.33
C LYS A 312 -22.05 -23.40 -33.29
N GLY A 313 -21.93 -24.51 -32.55
CA GLY A 313 -20.73 -25.32 -32.47
C GLY A 313 -19.91 -25.16 -31.20
N GLY A 314 -19.39 -26.27 -30.68
CA GLY A 314 -18.59 -26.30 -29.45
C GLY A 314 -17.24 -25.62 -29.60
N VAL A 315 -16.62 -25.70 -30.78
CA VAL A 315 -15.34 -25.06 -31.08
C VAL A 315 -15.44 -23.52 -31.06
N ALA A 316 -16.52 -22.97 -31.63
CA ALA A 316 -16.76 -21.52 -31.62
C ALA A 316 -16.96 -20.99 -30.19
N LYS A 317 -17.66 -21.74 -29.33
CA LYS A 317 -17.80 -21.37 -27.89
C LYS A 317 -16.46 -21.36 -27.15
N VAL A 318 -15.58 -22.32 -27.42
CA VAL A 318 -14.24 -22.38 -26.88
C VAL A 318 -13.41 -21.18 -27.37
N GLY A 319 -13.48 -20.87 -28.69
CA GLY A 319 -12.78 -19.71 -29.26
C GLY A 319 -13.20 -18.38 -28.60
N VAL A 320 -14.50 -18.18 -28.40
CA VAL A 320 -15.02 -17.01 -27.68
C VAL A 320 -14.52 -16.98 -26.24
N SER A 321 -14.50 -18.12 -25.55
CA SER A 321 -14.01 -18.19 -24.15
C SER A 321 -12.52 -17.86 -24.06
N VAL A 322 -11.70 -18.34 -24.97
CA VAL A 322 -10.28 -18.02 -25.04
C VAL A 322 -10.07 -16.52 -25.30
N LEU A 323 -10.82 -15.95 -26.25
CA LEU A 323 -10.75 -14.52 -26.51
C LEU A 323 -11.12 -13.68 -25.28
N CYS A 324 -12.19 -14.05 -24.58
CA CYS A 324 -12.59 -13.38 -23.33
C CYS A 324 -11.52 -13.52 -22.24
N ALA A 325 -10.90 -14.70 -22.10
CA ALA A 325 -9.81 -14.90 -21.15
C ALA A 325 -8.58 -14.04 -21.49
N VAL A 326 -8.23 -13.94 -22.77
CA VAL A 326 -7.14 -13.06 -23.24
C VAL A 326 -7.44 -11.61 -22.92
N VAL A 327 -8.67 -11.13 -23.16
CA VAL A 327 -9.08 -9.75 -22.79
C VAL A 327 -8.93 -9.50 -21.30
N VAL A 328 -9.36 -10.43 -20.44
CA VAL A 328 -9.22 -10.31 -18.98
C VAL A 328 -7.75 -10.27 -18.57
N ILE A 329 -6.92 -11.16 -19.11
CA ILE A 329 -5.50 -11.23 -18.79
C ILE A 329 -4.78 -9.96 -19.26
N LEU A 330 -5.03 -9.52 -20.50
CA LEU A 330 -4.44 -8.29 -21.02
C LEU A 330 -4.87 -7.06 -20.21
N SER A 331 -6.16 -6.99 -19.84
CA SER A 331 -6.64 -5.91 -18.97
C SER A 331 -5.92 -5.93 -17.61
N LEU A 332 -5.80 -7.10 -16.98
CA LEU A 332 -5.10 -7.23 -15.69
C LEU A 332 -3.65 -6.75 -15.79
N VAL A 333 -2.90 -7.24 -16.77
CA VAL A 333 -1.47 -6.92 -16.94
C VAL A 333 -1.30 -5.45 -17.29
N SER A 334 -1.98 -4.96 -18.34
CA SER A 334 -1.80 -3.59 -18.84
C SER A 334 -2.21 -2.54 -17.81
N PHE A 335 -3.34 -2.72 -17.12
CA PHE A 335 -3.76 -1.76 -16.10
C PHE A 335 -2.93 -1.88 -14.82
N THR A 336 -2.48 -3.06 -14.42
CA THR A 336 -1.57 -3.19 -13.28
C THR A 336 -0.24 -2.48 -13.58
N ASP A 337 0.34 -2.68 -14.75
CA ASP A 337 1.60 -2.04 -15.13
C ASP A 337 1.47 -0.51 -15.26
N ALA A 338 0.32 -0.03 -15.76
CA ALA A 338 0.05 1.40 -15.89
C ALA A 338 -0.15 2.10 -14.53
N TYR A 339 -0.78 1.42 -13.56
CA TYR A 339 -1.15 2.00 -12.27
C TYR A 339 -0.16 1.68 -11.15
N ARG A 340 0.69 0.64 -11.29
CA ARG A 340 1.69 0.28 -10.30
C ARG A 340 2.85 1.28 -10.32
N SER A 341 3.15 1.85 -9.17
CA SER A 341 4.36 2.63 -8.96
C SER A 341 5.43 1.74 -8.33
N ASP A 342 6.49 1.43 -9.06
CA ASP A 342 7.62 0.65 -8.52
C ASP A 342 8.30 1.39 -7.38
N ALA A 343 8.41 2.72 -7.46
CA ALA A 343 8.99 3.54 -6.40
C ALA A 343 8.18 3.43 -5.09
N LYS A 344 6.85 3.61 -5.15
CA LYS A 344 5.98 3.43 -3.97
C LYS A 344 6.04 2.00 -3.44
N THR A 345 6.03 0.98 -4.32
CA THR A 345 6.10 -0.44 -3.91
C THR A 345 7.41 -0.75 -3.18
N ARG A 346 8.53 -0.16 -3.62
CA ARG A 346 9.83 -0.30 -2.94
C ARG A 346 9.78 0.32 -1.55
N LEU A 347 9.19 1.51 -1.40
CA LEU A 347 9.02 2.17 -0.10
C LEU A 347 8.09 1.40 0.84
N TYR A 348 6.94 0.92 0.35
CA TYR A 348 6.05 0.06 1.14
C TYR A 348 6.76 -1.19 1.67
N ARG A 349 7.59 -1.80 0.83
CA ARG A 349 8.39 -2.97 1.23
C ARG A 349 9.40 -2.64 2.31
N LEU A 350 10.12 -1.52 2.17
CA LEU A 350 11.09 -1.06 3.16
C LEU A 350 10.43 -0.74 4.50
N GLU A 351 9.29 -0.03 4.46
CA GLU A 351 8.54 0.30 5.67
C GLU A 351 8.01 -0.96 6.37
N CYS A 352 7.51 -1.95 5.61
CA CYS A 352 7.09 -3.23 6.19
C CYS A 352 8.25 -3.97 6.88
N LEU A 353 9.43 -3.97 6.27
CA LEU A 353 10.64 -4.58 6.87
C LEU A 353 11.07 -3.81 8.13
N ALA A 354 11.06 -2.47 8.09
CA ALA A 354 11.40 -1.65 9.24
C ALA A 354 10.41 -1.80 10.40
N THR A 355 9.11 -1.92 10.10
CA THR A 355 8.05 -2.18 11.10
C THR A 355 8.24 -3.54 11.78
N ASN A 356 8.72 -4.54 11.04
CA ASN A 356 9.03 -5.88 11.55
C ASN A 356 10.46 -6.01 12.11
N GLU A 357 11.21 -4.90 12.14
CA GLU A 357 12.61 -4.86 12.59
C GLU A 357 13.55 -5.84 11.82
N ASP A 358 13.17 -6.18 10.57
CA ASP A 358 13.97 -7.03 9.67
C ASP A 358 15.06 -6.19 8.97
N TRP A 359 16.04 -5.75 9.76
CA TRP A 359 17.14 -4.91 9.28
C TRP A 359 18.03 -5.64 8.28
N ASP A 360 18.23 -6.95 8.46
CA ASP A 360 18.95 -7.79 7.50
C ASP A 360 18.23 -7.89 6.16
N GLY A 361 16.88 -7.97 6.20
CA GLY A 361 16.05 -7.93 5.02
C GLY A 361 16.21 -6.63 4.25
N ILE A 362 16.28 -5.48 4.93
CA ILE A 362 16.53 -4.17 4.31
C ILE A 362 17.90 -4.14 3.63
N LEU A 363 18.98 -4.57 4.33
CA LEU A 363 20.34 -4.54 3.80
C LEU A 363 20.53 -5.46 2.58
N LYS A 364 19.85 -6.62 2.57
CA LYS A 364 19.91 -7.58 1.46
C LYS A 364 19.05 -7.15 0.26
N LEU A 365 18.05 -6.29 0.46
CA LEU A 365 16.98 -6.09 -0.51
C LEU A 365 17.46 -5.49 -1.83
N TYR A 366 18.24 -4.43 -1.76
CA TYR A 366 18.65 -3.66 -2.95
C TYR A 366 20.16 -3.54 -3.11
N GLY A 367 20.96 -4.01 -2.17
CA GLY A 367 22.42 -3.88 -2.20
C GLY A 367 22.84 -2.44 -2.49
N ASN A 368 23.60 -2.25 -3.58
CA ASN A 368 24.02 -0.92 -4.03
C ASN A 368 23.02 -0.23 -5.00
N ASP A 369 21.91 -0.90 -5.38
CA ASP A 369 20.88 -0.32 -6.27
C ASP A 369 19.87 0.53 -5.48
N VAL A 370 20.37 1.59 -4.83
CA VAL A 370 19.54 2.59 -4.14
C VAL A 370 19.21 3.70 -5.14
N ARG A 371 17.91 3.94 -5.35
CA ARG A 371 17.39 4.84 -6.38
C ARG A 371 16.90 6.17 -5.85
N SER A 372 16.67 6.25 -4.53
CA SER A 372 16.15 7.46 -3.87
C SER A 372 16.81 7.70 -2.52
N GLN A 373 16.73 8.94 -2.05
CA GLN A 373 17.15 9.32 -0.69
C GLN A 373 16.36 8.52 0.36
N ALA A 374 15.07 8.29 0.14
CA ALA A 374 14.24 7.52 1.04
C ALA A 374 14.76 6.09 1.25
N GLU A 375 15.20 5.43 0.16
CA GLU A 375 15.80 4.09 0.26
C GLU A 375 17.15 4.13 0.99
N ALA A 376 17.95 5.19 0.79
CA ALA A 376 19.21 5.40 1.52
C ALA A 376 18.95 5.59 3.02
N ASN A 377 17.93 6.36 3.41
CA ASN A 377 17.57 6.56 4.82
C ASN A 377 17.20 5.23 5.49
N TYR A 378 16.36 4.38 4.88
CA TYR A 378 16.04 3.05 5.45
C TYR A 378 17.27 2.16 5.59
N ARG A 379 18.17 2.18 4.61
CA ARG A 379 19.40 1.40 4.67
C ARG A 379 20.32 1.88 5.78
N ASN A 380 20.54 3.19 5.87
CA ASN A 380 21.39 3.77 6.91
C ASN A 380 20.77 3.57 8.31
N LEU A 381 19.44 3.64 8.44
CA LEU A 381 18.72 3.26 9.66
C LEU A 381 18.98 1.79 10.02
N ALA A 382 18.94 0.87 9.04
CA ALA A 382 19.24 -0.54 9.28
C ALA A 382 20.68 -0.77 9.72
N LEU A 383 21.64 -0.05 9.14
CA LEU A 383 23.05 -0.06 9.57
C LEU A 383 23.19 0.45 11.00
N ALA A 384 22.53 1.54 11.36
CA ALA A 384 22.54 2.10 12.72
C ALA A 384 21.96 1.11 13.74
N ARG A 385 20.82 0.51 13.43
CA ARG A 385 20.19 -0.51 14.29
C ARG A 385 21.04 -1.75 14.49
N LYS A 386 21.92 -2.05 13.54
CA LYS A 386 22.90 -3.16 13.65
C LYS A 386 24.24 -2.71 14.23
N GLY A 387 24.45 -1.42 14.45
CA GLY A 387 25.67 -0.84 14.98
C GLY A 387 26.86 -0.84 14.01
N PHE A 388 26.58 -0.68 12.71
CA PHE A 388 27.56 -0.62 11.65
C PHE A 388 27.42 0.60 10.76
N LEU A 389 26.70 1.65 11.21
CA LEU A 389 26.38 2.79 10.34
C LEU A 389 27.65 3.48 9.84
N VAL A 390 28.59 3.84 10.72
CA VAL A 390 29.84 4.50 10.32
C VAL A 390 30.74 3.55 9.57
N GLU A 391 30.93 2.33 10.10
CA GLU A 391 31.87 1.32 9.56
C GLU A 391 31.53 0.91 8.12
N ASP A 392 30.24 0.75 7.84
CA ASP A 392 29.77 0.29 6.53
C ASP A 392 29.23 1.42 5.64
N LEU A 393 29.35 2.69 6.06
CA LEU A 393 28.74 3.85 5.42
C LEU A 393 29.07 3.92 3.92
N PHE A 394 30.38 3.83 3.59
CA PHE A 394 30.87 3.95 2.22
C PHE A 394 30.92 2.65 1.44
N LYS A 395 30.57 1.51 2.04
CA LYS A 395 30.30 0.27 1.28
C LYS A 395 29.10 0.43 0.36
N TYR A 396 28.25 1.39 0.66
CA TYR A 396 27.07 1.73 -0.10
C TYR A 396 27.17 3.14 -0.71
N ARG A 397 26.51 3.34 -1.83
CA ARG A 397 26.45 4.67 -2.45
C ARG A 397 25.70 5.65 -1.54
N GLN A 398 26.31 6.79 -1.27
CA GLN A 398 25.77 7.90 -0.49
C GLN A 398 25.68 9.17 -1.37
N ASN A 399 24.75 10.06 -1.02
CA ASN A 399 24.49 11.31 -1.72
C ASN A 399 24.46 12.51 -0.75
N GLY A 400 25.42 12.56 0.17
CA GLY A 400 25.50 13.59 1.20
C GLY A 400 24.59 13.33 2.41
N PRO A 401 24.44 14.31 3.31
CA PRO A 401 23.69 14.18 4.58
C PRO A 401 22.23 13.76 4.43
N LEU A 402 21.57 14.11 3.31
CA LEU A 402 20.19 13.71 3.02
C LEU A 402 20.04 12.18 2.86
N SER A 403 21.15 11.43 2.72
CA SER A 403 21.12 9.97 2.80
C SER A 403 20.85 9.44 4.21
N LEU A 404 21.06 10.23 5.26
CA LEU A 404 20.79 9.87 6.65
C LEU A 404 19.37 10.25 7.07
N ILE A 405 18.98 11.50 6.78
CA ILE A 405 17.71 12.08 7.19
C ILE A 405 17.04 12.76 6.00
N CYS A 406 15.72 12.58 5.86
CA CYS A 406 14.96 13.29 4.84
C CYS A 406 14.82 14.78 5.15
N ASP A 407 14.56 15.58 4.12
CA ASP A 407 14.23 17.00 4.31
C ASP A 407 12.97 17.12 5.17
N VAL A 408 13.12 17.85 6.28
CA VAL A 408 12.04 18.07 7.26
C VAL A 408 10.91 18.92 6.67
N LYS A 409 11.17 19.69 5.61
CA LYS A 409 10.19 20.59 4.99
C LYS A 409 9.31 19.90 3.93
N SER A 410 9.77 18.81 3.33
CA SER A 410 9.07 18.08 2.27
C SER A 410 8.55 16.74 2.79
N GLN A 411 7.48 16.77 3.59
CA GLN A 411 6.94 15.59 4.23
C GLN A 411 5.65 15.14 3.54
N ASN A 412 5.66 13.95 2.98
CA ASN A 412 4.45 13.17 2.70
C ASN A 412 4.25 12.14 3.83
N ASP A 413 3.10 11.48 3.84
CA ASP A 413 2.70 10.55 4.91
C ASP A 413 3.74 9.44 5.16
N ILE A 414 4.32 8.86 4.10
CA ILE A 414 5.37 7.83 4.22
C ILE A 414 6.68 8.42 4.74
N ASP A 415 6.97 9.67 4.39
CA ASP A 415 8.16 10.37 4.90
C ASP A 415 8.04 10.63 6.40
N LEU A 416 6.85 10.91 6.91
CA LEU A 416 6.60 11.05 8.36
C LEU A 416 6.90 9.76 9.11
N LEU A 417 6.49 8.57 8.58
CA LEU A 417 6.82 7.28 9.18
C LEU A 417 8.33 7.06 9.25
N ARG A 418 9.04 7.34 8.17
CA ARG A 418 10.49 7.19 8.09
C ARG A 418 11.21 8.17 9.01
N LEU A 419 10.82 9.45 8.96
CA LEU A 419 11.42 10.51 9.74
C LEU A 419 11.30 10.24 11.25
N SER A 420 10.12 9.81 11.73
CA SER A 420 9.94 9.46 13.14
C SER A 420 10.88 8.34 13.59
N ARG A 421 11.09 7.31 12.73
CA ARG A 421 12.04 6.21 13.02
C ARG A 421 13.50 6.66 13.06
N VAL A 422 13.89 7.55 12.14
CA VAL A 422 15.25 8.10 12.10
C VAL A 422 15.51 9.00 13.31
N LEU A 423 14.58 9.91 13.64
CA LEU A 423 14.68 10.79 14.80
C LEU A 423 14.72 9.99 16.11
N PHE A 424 13.94 8.93 16.22
CA PHE A 424 13.97 8.02 17.36
C PHE A 424 15.33 7.30 17.48
N ALA A 425 15.92 6.88 16.36
CA ALA A 425 17.24 6.25 16.33
C ALA A 425 18.36 7.24 16.65
N MET A 426 18.18 8.53 16.34
CA MET A 426 19.11 9.62 16.68
C MET A 426 19.01 10.07 18.14
N GLY A 427 18.11 9.50 18.95
CA GLY A 427 17.90 9.94 20.33
C GLY A 427 17.03 11.21 20.47
N ASN A 428 16.58 11.83 19.37
CA ASN A 428 15.71 13.01 19.43
C ASN A 428 14.26 12.61 19.70
N MET A 429 13.98 12.25 20.96
CA MET A 429 12.68 11.71 21.39
C MET A 429 11.54 12.72 21.26
N ALA A 430 11.80 14.01 21.44
CA ALA A 430 10.79 15.06 21.33
C ALA A 430 10.32 15.21 19.87
N ALA A 431 11.25 15.30 18.94
CA ALA A 431 10.96 15.39 17.52
C ALA A 431 10.36 14.08 16.98
N ALA A 432 10.85 12.92 17.42
CA ALA A 432 10.31 11.62 17.07
C ALA A 432 8.84 11.48 17.50
N GLN A 433 8.49 11.90 18.72
CA GLN A 433 7.11 11.86 19.22
C GLN A 433 6.19 12.78 18.42
N SER A 434 6.61 14.03 18.17
CA SER A 434 5.83 14.98 17.36
C SER A 434 5.58 14.45 15.95
N THR A 435 6.62 13.93 15.31
CA THR A 435 6.52 13.37 13.95
C THR A 435 5.68 12.09 13.93
N ALA A 436 5.77 11.25 14.98
CA ALA A 436 4.94 10.05 15.10
C ALA A 436 3.44 10.38 15.23
N PHE A 437 3.09 11.45 15.97
CA PHE A 437 1.70 11.94 16.01
C PHE A 437 1.22 12.43 14.65
N ASN A 438 2.06 13.18 13.92
CA ASN A 438 1.70 13.65 12.59
C ASN A 438 1.53 12.47 11.62
N ALA A 439 2.38 11.44 11.71
CA ALA A 439 2.25 10.23 10.92
C ALA A 439 0.96 9.45 11.27
N ASP A 440 0.65 9.30 12.56
CA ASP A 440 -0.57 8.64 13.03
C ASP A 440 -1.83 9.34 12.47
N GLN A 441 -1.87 10.67 12.53
CA GLN A 441 -2.96 11.47 11.99
C GLN A 441 -3.07 11.37 10.46
N ALA A 442 -1.94 11.40 9.74
CA ALA A 442 -1.91 11.34 8.29
C ALA A 442 -2.44 10.01 7.73
N PHE A 443 -2.30 8.91 8.47
CA PHE A 443 -2.83 7.59 8.11
C PHE A 443 -4.24 7.31 8.68
N GLY A 444 -4.89 8.29 9.31
CA GLY A 444 -6.28 8.21 9.78
C GLY A 444 -6.44 7.62 11.18
N ASP A 445 -5.49 7.87 12.06
CA ASP A 445 -5.41 7.46 13.45
C ASP A 445 -5.18 5.95 13.69
N HIS A 446 -4.50 5.65 14.78
CA HIS A 446 -4.22 4.29 15.27
C HIS A 446 -3.21 3.49 14.42
N VAL A 447 -2.11 4.14 13.98
CA VAL A 447 -0.95 3.46 13.39
C VAL A 447 -0.15 2.73 14.48
N PRO A 448 -0.14 1.39 14.52
CA PRO A 448 0.40 0.64 15.66
C PRO A 448 1.87 0.96 15.98
N SER A 449 2.71 1.10 14.94
CA SER A 449 4.14 1.37 15.12
C SER A 449 4.41 2.76 15.68
N MET A 450 3.59 3.76 15.31
CA MET A 450 3.70 5.13 15.81
C MET A 450 3.20 5.22 17.25
N LEU A 451 2.06 4.59 17.55
CA LEU A 451 1.53 4.52 18.92
C LEU A 451 2.49 3.79 19.88
N ARG A 452 3.18 2.73 19.43
CA ARG A 452 4.25 2.08 20.21
C ARG A 452 5.37 3.05 20.53
N MET A 453 5.84 3.80 19.54
CA MET A 453 6.90 4.79 19.71
C MET A 453 6.50 5.88 20.69
N VAL A 454 5.30 6.45 20.55
CA VAL A 454 4.76 7.46 21.48
C VAL A 454 4.69 6.93 22.91
N LEU A 455 4.16 5.69 23.08
CA LEU A 455 4.09 5.04 24.38
C LEU A 455 5.48 4.85 25.01
N GLN A 456 6.46 4.38 24.25
CA GLN A 456 7.83 4.22 24.73
C GLN A 456 8.45 5.56 25.16
N ILE A 457 8.26 6.61 24.37
CA ILE A 457 8.74 7.95 24.72
C ILE A 457 8.05 8.49 25.97
N ASP A 458 6.75 8.25 26.14
CA ASP A 458 6.03 8.63 27.36
C ASP A 458 6.55 7.91 28.60
N LEU A 459 6.94 6.63 28.49
CA LEU A 459 7.61 5.87 29.55
C LEU A 459 9.00 6.44 29.86
N MET A 460 9.78 6.79 28.83
CA MET A 460 11.09 7.42 28.97
C MET A 460 10.99 8.75 29.73
N ARG A 461 9.94 9.54 29.46
CA ARG A 461 9.68 10.84 30.13
C ARG A 461 9.12 10.70 31.54
N GLY A 462 8.70 9.50 31.96
CA GLY A 462 7.94 9.33 33.21
C GLY A 462 6.49 9.83 33.11
N SER A 463 5.96 10.04 31.90
CA SER A 463 4.56 10.44 31.65
C SER A 463 3.62 9.24 31.77
N TYR A 464 3.67 8.53 32.91
CA TYR A 464 3.00 7.25 33.14
C TYR A 464 1.50 7.29 32.96
N ALA A 465 0.86 8.42 33.28
CA ALA A 465 -0.59 8.59 33.10
C ALA A 465 -0.98 8.54 31.62
N THR A 466 -0.18 9.16 30.74
CA THR A 466 -0.38 9.16 29.28
C THR A 466 -0.01 7.81 28.68
N ALA A 467 1.15 7.26 29.04
CA ALA A 467 1.56 5.92 28.64
C ALA A 467 0.48 4.87 28.98
N GLY A 468 -0.11 4.95 30.18
CA GLY A 468 -1.22 4.07 30.58
C GLY A 468 -2.49 4.22 29.75
N LYS A 469 -2.75 5.38 29.12
CA LYS A 469 -3.86 5.54 28.16
C LYS A 469 -3.57 4.78 26.85
N TYR A 470 -2.37 4.89 26.31
CA TYR A 470 -1.97 4.17 25.09
C TYR A 470 -1.91 2.67 25.31
N ILE A 471 -1.42 2.21 26.47
CA ILE A 471 -1.48 0.78 26.83
C ILE A 471 -2.94 0.29 26.75
N ARG A 472 -3.87 0.95 27.46
CA ARG A 472 -5.29 0.57 27.47
C ARG A 472 -5.95 0.63 26.08
N LEU A 473 -5.50 1.56 25.21
CA LEU A 473 -5.96 1.65 23.83
C LEU A 473 -5.51 0.41 23.03
N MET A 474 -4.21 0.12 23.07
CA MET A 474 -3.62 -0.98 22.28
C MET A 474 -4.02 -2.37 22.79
N GLU A 475 -4.33 -2.51 24.08
CA GLU A 475 -4.89 -3.75 24.66
C GLU A 475 -6.24 -4.16 24.05
N LYS A 476 -6.99 -3.20 23.46
CA LYS A 476 -8.24 -3.46 22.75
C LYS A 476 -8.05 -3.99 21.33
N SER A 477 -6.82 -4.17 20.85
CA SER A 477 -6.52 -4.72 19.52
C SER A 477 -6.09 -6.18 19.61
N LEU A 478 -6.34 -6.99 18.56
CA LEU A 478 -5.91 -8.39 18.55
C LEU A 478 -4.40 -8.56 18.43
N GLY A 479 -3.76 -7.80 17.56
CA GLY A 479 -2.35 -8.01 17.22
C GLY A 479 -1.34 -7.34 18.16
N HIS A 480 -1.79 -6.43 19.06
CA HIS A 480 -0.90 -5.59 19.86
C HIS A 480 -1.17 -5.66 21.36
N SER A 481 -2.24 -6.37 21.79
CA SER A 481 -2.67 -6.42 23.19
C SER A 481 -1.63 -7.06 24.11
N GLU A 482 -0.97 -8.14 23.68
CA GLU A 482 0.03 -8.84 24.48
C GLU A 482 1.26 -7.93 24.72
N TRP A 483 1.77 -7.29 23.65
CA TRP A 483 2.87 -6.35 23.78
C TRP A 483 2.49 -5.17 24.69
N ALA A 484 1.30 -4.57 24.50
CA ALA A 484 0.84 -3.45 25.32
C ALA A 484 0.73 -3.83 26.80
N THR A 485 0.16 -5.01 27.09
CA THR A 485 0.06 -5.51 28.46
C THR A 485 1.43 -5.68 29.10
N SER A 486 2.44 -6.15 28.35
CA SER A 486 3.82 -6.28 28.85
C SER A 486 4.44 -4.96 29.28
N GLN A 487 4.02 -3.83 28.68
CA GLN A 487 4.52 -2.50 29.04
C GLN A 487 4.00 -1.99 30.39
N ARG A 488 2.95 -2.61 30.95
CA ARG A 488 2.41 -2.20 32.28
C ARG A 488 3.45 -2.27 33.39
N ARG A 489 4.45 -3.14 33.27
CA ARG A 489 5.55 -3.30 34.24
C ARG A 489 6.36 -2.01 34.47
N PHE A 490 6.36 -1.09 33.50
CA PHE A 490 7.10 0.16 33.58
C PHE A 490 6.28 1.32 34.17
N LEU A 491 4.96 1.15 34.38
CA LEU A 491 4.12 2.24 34.86
C LEU A 491 4.39 2.57 36.32
N GLY A 492 4.99 3.75 36.54
CA GLY A 492 5.34 4.24 37.89
C GLY A 492 6.60 3.60 38.47
N ASP A 493 7.35 2.85 37.68
CA ASP A 493 8.61 2.20 38.09
C ASP A 493 9.80 2.79 37.33
N ASP A 494 10.38 3.86 37.88
CA ASP A 494 11.54 4.55 37.28
C ASP A 494 12.76 3.64 37.20
N GLU A 495 12.93 2.72 38.15
CA GLU A 495 14.05 1.79 38.18
C GLU A 495 13.93 0.76 37.05
N ALA A 496 12.74 0.20 36.85
CA ALA A 496 12.47 -0.70 35.73
C ALA A 496 12.71 -0.04 34.38
N VAL A 497 12.31 1.24 34.22
CA VAL A 497 12.56 2.02 33.01
C VAL A 497 14.06 2.24 32.79
N MET A 498 14.80 2.63 33.83
CA MET A 498 16.25 2.89 33.72
C MET A 498 17.07 1.64 33.43
N ASN A 499 16.60 0.48 33.88
CA ASN A 499 17.26 -0.82 33.66
C ASN A 499 16.90 -1.46 32.31
N ASP A 500 15.88 -0.98 31.62
CA ASP A 500 15.57 -1.42 30.26
C ASP A 500 16.54 -0.75 29.27
N GLU A 501 17.13 -1.53 28.36
CA GLU A 501 18.14 -1.06 27.42
C GLU A 501 17.65 0.09 26.56
N LEU A 502 16.46 -0.03 25.96
CA LEU A 502 15.87 0.98 25.09
C LEU A 502 15.35 2.19 25.87
N LEU A 503 14.52 1.92 26.90
CA LEU A 503 13.86 2.99 27.62
C LEU A 503 14.85 3.78 28.49
N GLY A 504 15.81 3.10 29.12
CA GLY A 504 16.85 3.74 29.93
C GLY A 504 17.79 4.59 29.11
N ASN A 505 18.16 4.15 27.90
CA ASN A 505 18.97 4.97 27.00
C ASN A 505 18.22 6.22 26.56
N GLY A 506 16.99 6.09 26.05
CA GLY A 506 16.18 7.22 25.64
C GLY A 506 15.84 8.18 26.79
N ARG A 507 15.75 7.71 28.05
CA ARG A 507 15.61 8.57 29.23
C ARG A 507 16.86 9.41 29.49
N ARG A 508 18.07 8.87 29.23
CA ARG A 508 19.32 9.65 29.30
C ARG A 508 19.40 10.72 28.22
N ASP A 509 18.95 10.38 26.97
CA ASP A 509 18.90 11.34 25.86
C ASP A 509 17.98 12.53 26.16
N LEU A 510 16.86 12.27 26.86
CA LEU A 510 15.92 13.31 27.29
C LEU A 510 16.46 14.26 28.39
N GLN A 511 17.62 13.96 28.98
CA GLN A 511 18.27 14.87 29.92
C GLN A 511 18.96 16.05 29.23
N CYS A 512 19.03 16.05 27.90
CA CYS A 512 19.51 17.17 27.12
C CYS A 512 18.54 18.36 27.24
N GLU A 513 18.99 19.46 27.83
CA GLU A 513 18.19 20.68 27.93
C GLU A 513 18.07 21.36 26.56
N ASP A 514 16.91 21.95 26.28
CA ASP A 514 16.62 22.71 25.06
C ASP A 514 16.83 21.99 23.72
N ALA A 515 16.71 20.67 23.70
CA ALA A 515 16.89 19.84 22.50
C ALA A 515 15.64 19.76 21.61
N PHE A 516 15.14 20.89 21.14
CA PHE A 516 14.01 20.87 20.20
C PHE A 516 14.08 21.98 19.16
N VAL A 517 14.93 21.78 18.13
CA VAL A 517 15.07 22.71 17.00
C VAL A 517 14.70 22.00 15.67
N LEU A 518 13.57 21.28 15.70
CA LEU A 518 13.14 20.39 14.61
C LEU A 518 13.13 21.05 13.22
N TYR A 519 12.76 22.33 13.14
CA TYR A 519 12.54 23.00 11.85
C TYR A 519 13.76 23.75 11.30
N THR A 520 14.82 23.94 12.08
CA THR A 520 16.02 24.65 11.63
C THR A 520 17.14 23.69 11.24
N ASN A 521 17.62 22.89 12.19
CA ASN A 521 18.67 21.92 11.94
C ASN A 521 18.57 20.77 12.96
N PRO A 522 18.02 19.62 12.61
CA PRO A 522 17.91 18.47 13.52
C PRO A 522 19.28 17.93 13.96
N MET A 523 20.38 18.32 13.30
CA MET A 523 21.73 17.89 13.64
C MET A 523 22.29 18.67 14.82
N ASP A 524 21.86 19.92 15.06
CA ASP A 524 22.26 20.68 16.26
C ASP A 524 21.73 20.00 17.53
N ASP A 525 20.52 19.45 17.47
CA ASP A 525 19.98 18.66 18.57
C ASP A 525 20.77 17.35 18.77
N LEU A 526 21.19 16.71 17.68
CA LEU A 526 21.95 15.45 17.74
C LEU A 526 23.28 15.62 18.48
N PHE A 527 24.05 16.70 18.21
CA PHE A 527 25.30 16.97 18.91
C PHE A 527 25.08 17.21 20.40
N ARG A 528 24.01 17.92 20.78
CA ARG A 528 23.64 18.12 22.19
C ARG A 528 23.27 16.80 22.88
N ILE A 529 22.56 15.90 22.17
CA ILE A 529 22.20 14.57 22.69
C ILE A 529 23.45 13.75 22.95
N VAL A 530 24.41 13.72 22.01
CA VAL A 530 25.70 13.04 22.19
C VAL A 530 26.46 13.58 23.38
N ASP A 531 26.48 14.92 23.56
CA ASP A 531 27.12 15.57 24.71
C ASP A 531 26.45 15.16 26.03
N ALA A 532 25.13 15.05 26.06
CA ALA A 532 24.36 14.69 27.26
C ALA A 532 24.44 13.20 27.58
N ASN A 533 24.49 12.35 26.55
CA ASN A 533 24.56 10.89 26.68
C ASN A 533 25.67 10.27 25.81
N PRO A 534 26.93 10.35 26.22
CA PRO A 534 28.06 9.79 25.47
C PRO A 534 28.05 8.26 25.38
N SER A 535 27.08 7.59 26.00
CA SER A 535 26.89 6.15 25.90
C SER A 535 25.93 5.73 24.79
N ASP A 536 25.17 6.68 24.18
CA ASP A 536 24.29 6.36 23.05
C ASP A 536 25.10 6.14 21.77
N ARG A 537 25.23 4.86 21.41
CA ARG A 537 25.97 4.46 20.22
C ARG A 537 25.29 4.93 18.93
N MET A 538 23.95 4.85 18.83
CA MET A 538 23.27 5.22 17.60
C MET A 538 23.36 6.73 17.35
N ALA A 539 23.14 7.56 18.37
CA ALA A 539 23.33 9.00 18.28
C ALA A 539 24.77 9.35 17.86
N MET A 540 25.77 8.71 18.48
CA MET A 540 27.18 8.87 18.13
C MET A 540 27.48 8.49 16.68
N GLU A 541 26.99 7.33 16.22
CA GLU A 541 27.17 6.89 14.84
C GLU A 541 26.48 7.82 13.83
N TYR A 542 25.28 8.34 14.13
CA TYR A 542 24.59 9.32 13.28
C TYR A 542 25.37 10.64 13.20
N ALA A 543 25.92 11.15 14.31
CA ALA A 543 26.70 12.39 14.35
C ALA A 543 27.97 12.27 13.49
N LEU A 544 28.76 11.22 13.67
CA LEU A 544 29.95 10.95 12.86
C LEU A 544 29.62 10.76 11.39
N SER A 545 28.56 9.99 11.08
CA SER A 545 28.14 9.78 9.69
C SER A 545 27.70 11.06 9.00
N TYR A 546 27.00 11.95 9.74
CA TYR A 546 26.62 13.26 9.22
C TYR A 546 27.84 14.09 8.83
N LEU A 547 28.80 14.23 9.75
CA LEU A 547 30.02 15.00 9.51
C LEU A 547 30.83 14.46 8.31
N LEU A 548 30.98 13.13 8.23
CA LEU A 548 31.67 12.49 7.11
C LEU A 548 30.93 12.71 5.78
N LEU A 549 29.59 12.61 5.78
CA LEU A 549 28.79 12.82 4.57
C LEU A 549 28.71 14.28 4.16
N ALA A 550 28.77 15.21 5.11
CA ALA A 550 28.92 16.65 4.87
C ALA A 550 30.32 17.03 4.39
N LYS A 551 31.30 16.12 4.49
CA LYS A 551 32.74 16.37 4.26
C LYS A 551 33.31 17.44 5.21
N ASP A 552 32.73 17.55 6.38
CA ASP A 552 33.12 18.52 7.39
C ASP A 552 34.23 17.94 8.27
N MET A 553 35.43 17.91 7.70
CA MET A 553 36.60 17.28 8.33
C MET A 553 37.06 18.04 9.59
N ASP A 554 36.91 19.37 9.65
CA ASP A 554 37.24 20.16 10.83
C ASP A 554 36.41 19.70 12.03
N ASN A 555 35.10 19.62 11.86
CA ASN A 555 34.21 19.15 12.91
C ASN A 555 34.36 17.65 13.23
N VAL A 556 34.80 16.80 12.28
CA VAL A 556 35.15 15.40 12.59
C VAL A 556 36.31 15.33 13.55
N VAL A 557 37.40 16.14 13.33
CA VAL A 557 38.59 16.15 14.18
C VAL A 557 38.24 16.67 15.57
N GLU A 558 37.50 17.76 15.66
CA GLU A 558 37.07 18.34 16.96
C GLU A 558 36.15 17.39 17.73
N PHE A 559 35.23 16.67 17.01
CA PHE A 559 34.35 15.69 17.59
C PHE A 559 35.15 14.50 18.17
N VAL A 560 36.13 13.99 17.43
CA VAL A 560 37.02 12.94 17.95
C VAL A 560 37.87 13.42 19.12
N ALA A 561 38.40 14.65 19.05
CA ALA A 561 39.16 15.22 20.18
C ALA A 561 38.34 15.30 21.47
N LYS A 562 37.02 15.51 21.35
CA LYS A 562 36.09 15.63 22.47
C LYS A 562 35.61 14.30 23.02
N HIS A 563 35.27 13.37 22.11
CA HIS A 563 34.50 12.15 22.44
C HIS A 563 35.31 10.84 22.37
N TYR A 564 36.56 10.86 21.89
CA TYR A 564 37.38 9.66 21.87
C TYR A 564 37.63 9.12 23.28
N GLY A 565 37.29 7.86 23.51
CA GLY A 565 37.33 7.21 24.82
C GLY A 565 35.98 7.14 25.55
N ASP A 566 34.96 7.86 25.06
CA ASP A 566 33.59 7.73 25.55
C ASP A 566 33.06 6.31 25.36
N PRO A 567 32.10 5.85 26.16
CA PRO A 567 31.57 4.49 26.09
C PRO A 567 31.12 4.06 24.69
N ALA A 568 30.57 4.98 23.88
CA ALA A 568 30.12 4.75 22.51
C ALA A 568 31.22 4.89 21.45
N LEU A 569 32.40 5.49 21.78
CA LEU A 569 33.49 5.74 20.83
C LEU A 569 34.85 5.32 21.41
N ARG A 570 34.94 4.06 21.87
CA ARG A 570 36.20 3.49 22.39
C ARG A 570 37.22 3.18 21.31
N GLU A 571 36.73 2.80 20.13
CA GLU A 571 37.50 2.49 18.94
C GLU A 571 36.99 3.33 17.79
N LEU A 572 37.90 3.87 16.97
CA LEU A 572 37.51 4.66 15.82
C LEU A 572 37.09 3.74 14.65
N PRO A 573 35.89 3.92 14.05
CA PRO A 573 35.53 3.28 12.81
C PRO A 573 36.48 3.65 11.66
N ALA A 574 36.71 2.72 10.71
CA ALA A 574 37.67 2.93 9.64
C ALA A 574 37.44 4.23 8.84
N PRO A 575 36.21 4.64 8.47
CA PRO A 575 35.99 5.90 7.76
C PRO A 575 36.41 7.16 8.55
N VAL A 576 36.32 7.12 9.88
CA VAL A 576 36.78 8.22 10.75
C VAL A 576 38.30 8.26 10.73
N GLN A 577 38.99 7.12 10.88
CA GLN A 577 40.44 7.04 10.76
C GLN A 577 40.93 7.54 9.40
N GLU A 578 40.24 7.18 8.33
CA GLU A 578 40.52 7.66 6.97
C GLU A 578 40.41 9.19 6.85
N CYS A 579 39.39 9.77 7.49
CA CYS A 579 39.21 11.23 7.56
C CYS A 579 40.35 11.92 8.30
N LEU A 580 40.72 11.42 9.50
CA LEU A 580 41.79 11.95 10.30
C LEU A 580 43.16 11.92 9.59
N LEU A 581 43.48 10.82 8.92
CA LEU A 581 44.72 10.68 8.16
C LEU A 581 44.77 11.64 6.98
N PHE A 582 43.66 11.80 6.26
CA PHE A 582 43.60 12.78 5.16
C PHE A 582 43.72 14.22 5.67
N TYR A 583 43.06 14.54 6.75
CA TYR A 583 43.12 15.87 7.39
C TYR A 583 44.54 16.23 7.86
N SER A 584 45.17 15.30 8.59
CA SER A 584 46.56 15.44 9.11
C SER A 584 47.56 15.64 7.95
N ASP A 585 47.43 14.92 6.86
CA ASP A 585 48.33 15.06 5.69
C ASP A 585 48.10 16.38 4.96
N TYR A 586 46.82 16.78 4.77
CA TYR A 586 46.45 17.99 4.04
C TYR A 586 46.97 19.25 4.77
N TYR A 587 46.68 19.39 6.06
CA TYR A 587 47.10 20.55 6.83
C TYR A 587 48.57 20.46 7.26
N GLY A 588 49.12 19.27 7.52
CA GLY A 588 50.52 19.08 7.88
C GLY A 588 51.52 19.53 6.80
N THR A 589 51.07 19.54 5.53
CA THR A 589 51.89 20.04 4.39
C THR A 589 51.52 21.46 3.96
N MET A 590 50.58 22.13 4.66
CA MET A 590 50.15 23.48 4.31
C MET A 590 51.19 24.55 4.71
N ASP A 591 51.57 25.37 3.74
CA ASP A 591 52.44 26.51 3.98
C ASP A 591 51.66 27.64 4.67
N VAL A 592 52.23 28.19 5.79
CA VAL A 592 51.58 29.21 6.60
C VAL A 592 51.42 30.51 5.83
N ASP A 593 52.42 30.90 5.04
CA ASP A 593 52.36 32.14 4.26
C ASP A 593 51.35 32.04 3.13
N PHE A 594 51.27 30.87 2.49
CA PHE A 594 50.26 30.59 1.49
C PHE A 594 48.84 30.66 2.09
N ALA A 595 48.59 30.03 3.27
CA ALA A 595 47.31 30.04 3.93
C ALA A 595 46.91 31.46 4.35
N ALA A 596 47.87 32.28 4.87
CA ALA A 596 47.61 33.64 5.24
C ALA A 596 47.25 34.52 4.01
N SER A 597 47.86 34.29 2.87
CA SER A 597 47.53 34.99 1.61
C SER A 597 46.09 34.67 1.12
N HIS A 598 45.53 33.54 1.55
CA HIS A 598 44.15 33.09 1.26
C HIS A 598 43.16 33.38 2.40
N GLY A 599 43.54 34.21 3.39
CA GLY A 599 42.66 34.70 4.43
C GLY A 599 42.53 33.79 5.65
N MET A 600 43.37 32.75 5.80
CA MET A 600 43.38 31.90 7.00
C MET A 600 44.41 32.46 8.01
N PRO A 601 44.01 32.82 9.24
CA PRO A 601 44.92 33.29 10.28
C PRO A 601 46.01 32.26 10.63
N ALA A 602 47.23 32.69 10.91
CA ALA A 602 48.32 31.81 11.30
C ALA A 602 48.00 30.93 12.53
N GLU A 603 47.24 31.46 13.49
CA GLU A 603 46.76 30.72 14.65
C GLU A 603 45.86 29.55 14.25
N GLU A 604 45.00 29.77 13.27
CA GLU A 604 44.13 28.74 12.75
C GLU A 604 44.90 27.64 12.03
N VAL A 605 45.91 28.02 11.24
CA VAL A 605 46.80 27.03 10.60
C VAL A 605 47.52 26.20 11.63
N ALA A 606 48.08 26.85 12.67
CA ALA A 606 48.77 26.18 13.77
C ALA A 606 47.85 25.23 14.54
N ARG A 607 46.60 25.65 14.81
CA ARG A 607 45.58 24.80 15.43
C ARG A 607 45.31 23.55 14.57
N ARG A 608 45.09 23.70 13.28
CA ARG A 608 44.85 22.58 12.37
C ARG A 608 46.07 21.66 12.24
N GLN A 609 47.26 22.21 12.21
CA GLN A 609 48.53 21.44 12.20
C GLN A 609 48.82 20.70 13.50
N SER A 610 48.21 21.09 14.60
CA SER A 610 48.34 20.35 15.87
C SER A 610 47.71 18.96 15.82
N TYR A 611 46.72 18.75 14.93
CA TYR A 611 46.10 17.46 14.66
C TYR A 611 46.94 16.61 13.66
N ASN A 612 48.21 16.47 13.97
CA ASN A 612 49.19 15.77 13.16
C ASN A 612 49.10 14.23 13.29
N LEU A 613 50.00 13.52 12.62
CA LEU A 613 49.98 12.06 12.61
C LEU A 613 50.15 11.44 14.02
N ASP A 614 51.00 12.07 14.87
CA ASP A 614 51.23 11.58 16.25
C ASP A 614 49.94 11.71 17.06
N TRP A 615 49.20 12.81 16.89
CA TRP A 615 47.89 13.01 17.49
C TRP A 615 46.90 11.95 17.00
N CYS A 616 46.86 11.67 15.69
CA CYS A 616 45.98 10.63 15.09
C CYS A 616 46.26 9.25 15.70
N LEU A 617 47.53 8.88 15.82
CA LEU A 617 47.93 7.61 16.43
C LEU A 617 47.55 7.53 17.93
N ALA A 618 47.71 8.63 18.67
CA ALA A 618 47.31 8.72 20.06
C ALA A 618 45.78 8.59 20.24
N HIS A 619 44.99 8.97 19.24
CA HIS A 619 43.51 8.89 19.23
C HIS A 619 42.96 7.67 18.48
N GLY A 620 43.73 6.58 18.36
CA GLY A 620 43.21 5.30 17.92
C GLY A 620 43.23 5.02 16.41
N VAL A 621 43.96 5.82 15.63
CA VAL A 621 44.24 5.47 14.23
C VAL A 621 45.18 4.28 14.19
N THR A 622 44.78 3.23 13.46
CA THR A 622 45.51 1.98 13.40
C THR A 622 46.63 2.00 12.35
N SER A 623 47.65 1.13 12.53
CA SER A 623 48.71 0.93 11.55
C SER A 623 48.18 0.40 10.20
N GLU A 624 47.08 -0.35 10.22
CA GLU A 624 46.41 -0.85 9.00
C GLU A 624 45.81 0.32 8.19
N SER A 625 45.08 1.22 8.83
CA SER A 625 44.53 2.43 8.17
C SER A 625 45.64 3.34 7.64
N LEU A 626 46.76 3.48 8.36
CA LEU A 626 47.91 4.25 7.91
C LEU A 626 48.56 3.63 6.66
N ALA A 627 48.75 2.31 6.63
CA ALA A 627 49.27 1.61 5.44
C ALA A 627 48.30 1.74 4.25
N GLY A 628 46.99 1.64 4.50
CA GLY A 628 45.94 1.87 3.50
C GLY A 628 46.02 3.29 2.91
N PHE A 629 46.20 4.29 3.77
CA PHE A 629 46.35 5.69 3.34
C PHE A 629 47.62 5.92 2.50
N GLN A 630 48.74 5.34 2.88
CA GLN A 630 49.97 5.44 2.07
C GLN A 630 49.77 4.84 0.67
N SER A 631 49.14 3.66 0.59
CA SER A 631 48.78 3.05 -0.70
C SER A 631 47.84 3.92 -1.53
N PHE A 632 46.87 4.55 -0.87
CA PHE A 632 45.97 5.50 -1.51
C PHE A 632 46.74 6.70 -2.09
N LYS A 633 47.61 7.34 -1.33
CA LYS A 633 48.43 8.48 -1.78
C LYS A 633 49.27 8.16 -3.02
N GLU A 634 49.95 7.00 -3.02
CA GLU A 634 50.75 6.56 -4.17
C GLU A 634 49.89 6.40 -5.42
N ARG A 635 48.71 5.78 -5.30
CA ARG A 635 47.81 5.59 -6.43
C ARG A 635 47.14 6.90 -6.84
N TYR A 636 46.81 7.77 -5.92
CA TYR A 636 46.24 9.08 -6.20
C TYR A 636 47.20 9.95 -7.00
N GLY A 637 48.51 10.01 -6.63
CA GLY A 637 49.51 10.70 -7.41
C GLY A 637 49.67 10.18 -8.84
N LYS A 638 49.46 8.87 -9.06
CA LYS A 638 49.45 8.29 -10.42
C LYS A 638 48.14 8.58 -11.15
N ALA A 639 47.00 8.55 -10.42
CA ALA A 639 45.68 8.78 -10.98
C ALA A 639 45.48 10.23 -11.49
N LEU A 640 46.09 11.23 -10.84
CA LEU A 640 46.08 12.63 -11.27
C LEU A 640 46.70 12.83 -12.67
N ARG A 641 47.59 11.90 -13.12
CA ARG A 641 48.18 11.89 -14.44
C ARG A 641 47.41 11.04 -15.45
N SER A 642 46.36 10.37 -15.05
CA SER A 642 45.52 9.51 -15.86
C SER A 642 44.38 10.31 -16.51
N SER A 643 43.89 9.85 -17.65
CA SER A 643 42.70 10.40 -18.30
C SER A 643 41.39 10.10 -17.54
N ASP A 644 41.40 9.08 -16.67
CA ASP A 644 40.28 8.71 -15.82
C ASP A 644 40.73 8.40 -14.38
N PRO A 645 40.89 9.44 -13.53
CA PRO A 645 41.29 9.28 -12.14
C PRO A 645 40.31 8.41 -11.31
N LYS A 646 39.01 8.51 -11.62
CA LYS A 646 37.96 7.79 -10.89
C LYS A 646 38.06 6.29 -11.06
N SER A 647 38.31 5.81 -12.29
CA SER A 647 38.50 4.39 -12.57
C SER A 647 39.81 3.86 -11.94
N SER A 648 40.86 4.68 -11.98
CA SER A 648 42.21 4.33 -11.44
C SER A 648 42.15 4.10 -9.92
N LEU A 649 41.23 4.74 -9.21
CA LEU A 649 41.01 4.63 -7.76
C LEU A 649 39.87 3.70 -7.36
N SER A 650 39.34 2.92 -8.27
CA SER A 650 38.19 2.03 -8.03
C SER A 650 38.38 1.02 -6.88
N SER A 651 39.63 0.65 -6.55
CA SER A 651 39.96 -0.20 -5.40
C SER A 651 39.67 0.44 -4.04
N PHE A 652 39.56 1.78 -4.00
CA PHE A 652 39.23 2.55 -2.78
C PHE A 652 37.78 3.01 -2.76
N ARG A 653 36.91 2.43 -3.61
CA ARG A 653 35.51 2.85 -3.80
C ARG A 653 34.72 2.90 -2.48
N ASN A 654 35.04 2.06 -1.53
CA ASN A 654 34.33 1.90 -0.27
C ASN A 654 34.98 2.70 0.86
N THR A 655 35.84 3.68 0.58
CA THR A 655 36.53 4.52 1.58
C THR A 655 35.99 5.94 1.57
N PHE A 656 36.19 6.63 2.71
CA PHE A 656 35.91 8.05 2.82
C PHE A 656 36.71 8.89 1.78
N TRP A 657 37.95 8.51 1.50
CA TRP A 657 38.80 9.22 0.52
C TRP A 657 38.17 9.26 -0.88
N TYR A 658 37.62 8.13 -1.33
CA TYR A 658 36.94 8.06 -2.63
C TYR A 658 35.66 8.89 -2.62
N TYR A 659 34.89 8.82 -1.54
CA TYR A 659 33.69 9.65 -1.36
C TYR A 659 34.04 11.13 -1.39
N LEU A 660 35.07 11.55 -0.63
CA LEU A 660 35.54 12.94 -0.55
C LEU A 660 35.87 13.52 -1.92
N LEU A 661 36.58 12.75 -2.75
CA LEU A 661 37.10 13.22 -4.04
C LEU A 661 36.05 13.17 -5.17
N PHE A 662 35.17 12.17 -5.19
CA PHE A 662 34.38 11.87 -6.38
C PHE A 662 32.86 12.00 -6.19
N THR A 663 32.38 12.22 -5.00
CA THR A 663 30.96 12.44 -4.79
C THR A 663 30.67 13.95 -4.72
N GLN A 664 29.79 14.43 -5.58
CA GLN A 664 29.24 15.78 -5.46
C GLN A 664 28.04 15.73 -4.51
N ILE A 665 28.06 16.60 -3.50
CA ILE A 665 26.91 16.79 -2.62
C ILE A 665 25.96 17.70 -3.39
N SER A 666 24.75 17.24 -3.67
CA SER A 666 23.71 18.12 -4.21
C SER A 666 23.24 19.05 -3.11
N GLU A 667 23.60 20.31 -3.18
CA GLU A 667 22.91 21.38 -2.45
C GLU A 667 21.53 21.54 -3.11
N ASN A 668 20.47 21.05 -2.45
CA ASN A 668 19.09 21.35 -2.83
C ASN A 668 18.53 22.41 -1.92
#